data_3574d05ea1ca9db3f653dd3169985971
#
_entry.id   3574d05ea1ca9db3f653dd3169985971
#
_cell.length_a   1.000
_cell.length_b   1.000
_cell.length_c   1.000
_cell.angle_alpha   90.00
_cell.angle_beta   90.00
_cell.angle_gamma   90.00
#
_symmetry.space_group_name_H-M   'P 1'
#
loop_
_entity.id
_entity.type
_entity.pdbx_description
1 polymer ?
#
loop_
_entity_poly.entity_id
_entity_poly.type
_entity_poly.pdbx_seq_one_letter_code
_entity_poly.pdbx_strand_id
1 'polypeptide(L)'
;MRIDGRERRMCCVGCEAVAQSIVDNGLVDYYRHRDAMPETRREAMPVELQELGLFDHPDFQKSFVRPVGEHEREAALILEGITCAACVWLNENHVARLSGVSAIEINYATRRARVRWDERRIKLSDILAAIQAIGYRAYPYDAERSEQLAHRERRSMLWRVFVAGFGMMQVMMYAFPVYVAGEGDMTWDIEQLLRWASLLLTLPVVLYSAAPFFQRAWRDLRLRRLGMDVPVALGVGSAFAASLWATLTDGPEVYFDSVTMFVFFLLGGRYLEMIARQKAVRGVEELGKALPSFAERIAGWPGESAGERVPTSQLVAGDVLRVRPGEVIPVDGLVVEGRGEANEALLTGESMPVPKAVGDRVTGGSINVSSPLLVRVEQVGDATRLAAIRRLMERAATEKPRIASLSDRIAAYFIVTLLVLAAGTGVAWYLIDPARALWVFVSVLVVACPCALSLATPTALTVATDTLARMGVLVTRGHAIETLARANRFVFDKTGTLTLGKMRVEEVCALGSVDADRLVVLAAAIEQGSAHPVAAGLRAAAGEAALPAVAELAAETGQGMHGVVEGERLWIGRPGWVAGVAGLAAPAALAGFAAPGGTVIALAGRGGWLGLFRLGDSLRADAPMITRRLAAEGAALGLLSGDAQPVVDAVAARLGIHDARGGLDPQGKQQAIVDMQRDDRAVVAMIGDGVNDAPVLAQAHVSVAMGGGTDLARNQADIVLLNERFVSLADGIVLARRTLRIIRQNLWWSFAYNFTSVPLAMAGLVTPWMAGIGMAASSLLVVLNAMRLQRATRTERAGAEN
;
A
#
# COMPACT_ATOMS: atom_id res chain seq x y z
N MET A 1 28.08 3.54 29.10
CA MET A 1 29.16 2.89 28.32
C MET A 1 30.49 3.55 28.64
N ARG A 2 31.57 2.78 28.77
CA ARG A 2 32.96 3.33 29.00
C ARG A 2 33.68 3.44 27.65
N ILE A 3 34.06 4.69 27.28
CA ILE A 3 34.81 4.99 26.05
C ILE A 3 36.05 5.79 26.44
N ASP A 4 37.25 5.30 26.03
CA ASP A 4 38.55 5.93 26.34
C ASP A 4 38.73 6.22 27.84
N GLY A 5 38.36 5.25 28.69
CA GLY A 5 38.49 5.34 30.16
C GLY A 5 37.48 6.27 30.86
N ARG A 6 36.60 6.98 30.11
CA ARG A 6 35.58 7.88 30.64
C ARG A 6 34.20 7.28 30.52
N GLU A 7 33.38 7.42 31.53
CA GLU A 7 31.99 6.99 31.53
C GLU A 7 31.14 8.02 30.80
N ARG A 8 30.48 7.60 29.68
CA ARG A 8 29.61 8.45 28.86
C ARG A 8 28.19 7.94 28.92
N ARG A 9 27.24 8.81 29.25
CA ARG A 9 25.80 8.48 29.26
C ARG A 9 25.26 8.44 27.82
N MET A 10 24.55 7.38 27.48
CA MET A 10 23.85 7.21 26.19
C MET A 10 22.36 7.45 26.37
N CYS A 11 21.71 8.05 25.40
CA CYS A 11 20.28 8.39 25.50
C CYS A 11 19.36 7.18 25.31
N CYS A 12 19.85 6.11 24.64
CA CYS A 12 19.10 4.87 24.43
C CYS A 12 20.05 3.74 24.02
N VAL A 13 19.55 2.49 24.02
CA VAL A 13 20.29 1.28 23.63
C VAL A 13 20.81 1.38 22.17
N GLY A 14 20.07 2.01 21.27
CA GLY A 14 20.53 2.26 19.90
C GLY A 14 21.74 3.19 19.82
N CYS A 15 21.80 4.23 20.67
CA CYS A 15 22.98 5.09 20.75
C CYS A 15 24.19 4.39 21.42
N GLU A 16 23.92 3.45 22.31
CA GLU A 16 24.95 2.61 22.91
C GLU A 16 25.55 1.63 21.89
N ALA A 17 24.71 0.98 21.08
CA ALA A 17 25.15 0.09 20.00
C ALA A 17 25.97 0.84 18.92
N VAL A 18 25.57 2.06 18.56
CA VAL A 18 26.34 2.92 17.64
C VAL A 18 27.68 3.30 18.28
N ALA A 19 27.68 3.68 19.55
CA ALA A 19 28.91 4.01 20.26
C ALA A 19 29.85 2.80 20.39
N GLN A 20 29.31 1.62 20.61
CA GLN A 20 30.07 0.37 20.62
C GLN A 20 30.70 0.10 19.25
N SER A 21 29.93 0.23 18.18
CA SER A 21 30.46 0.06 16.82
C SER A 21 31.57 1.06 16.48
N ILE A 22 31.48 2.32 16.95
CA ILE A 22 32.52 3.33 16.78
C ILE A 22 33.82 2.88 17.46
N VAL A 23 33.71 2.35 18.68
CA VAL A 23 34.84 1.86 19.45
C VAL A 23 35.46 0.62 18.81
N ASP A 24 34.62 -0.33 18.39
CA ASP A 24 35.06 -1.61 17.81
C ASP A 24 35.76 -1.45 16.45
N ASN A 25 35.41 -0.37 15.70
CA ASN A 25 36.09 0.00 14.45
C ASN A 25 37.32 0.91 14.65
N GLY A 26 37.82 1.08 15.89
CA GLY A 26 39.05 1.81 16.17
C GLY A 26 38.94 3.34 16.09
N LEU A 27 37.73 3.89 15.94
CA LEU A 27 37.46 5.35 15.76
C LEU A 27 37.24 6.06 17.11
N VAL A 28 37.95 5.66 18.17
CA VAL A 28 37.83 6.23 19.52
C VAL A 28 38.16 7.73 19.56
N ASP A 29 39.01 8.19 18.64
CA ASP A 29 39.41 9.60 18.51
C ASP A 29 38.20 10.52 18.16
N TYR A 30 37.14 9.99 17.60
CA TYR A 30 35.86 10.71 17.40
C TYR A 30 35.33 11.31 18.71
N TYR A 31 35.42 10.53 19.81
CA TYR A 31 34.95 10.99 21.12
C TYR A 31 35.95 11.91 21.82
N ARG A 32 37.22 12.01 21.37
CA ARG A 32 38.22 12.94 21.87
C ARG A 32 38.06 14.35 21.32
N HIS A 33 37.67 14.48 20.04
CA HIS A 33 37.60 15.76 19.31
C HIS A 33 36.18 16.33 19.22
N ARG A 34 35.23 15.81 19.98
CA ARG A 34 33.86 16.22 19.96
C ARG A 34 33.55 17.23 21.07
N ASP A 35 33.25 18.48 20.69
CA ASP A 35 33.03 19.60 21.64
C ASP A 35 31.55 19.83 22.01
N ALA A 36 30.56 19.22 21.31
CA ALA A 36 29.13 19.39 21.57
C ALA A 36 28.34 18.10 21.49
N MET A 37 27.22 18.00 22.24
CA MET A 37 26.23 16.91 22.09
C MET A 37 25.47 17.11 20.78
N PRO A 38 25.20 16.06 19.99
CA PRO A 38 24.42 16.19 18.76
C PRO A 38 22.96 16.52 19.09
N GLU A 39 22.36 17.42 18.34
CA GLU A 39 20.94 17.74 18.44
C GLU A 39 20.07 16.62 17.89
N THR A 40 20.60 15.77 17.01
CA THR A 40 19.89 14.64 16.40
C THR A 40 20.74 13.37 16.38
N ARG A 41 20.11 12.18 16.33
CA ARG A 41 20.78 10.88 16.16
C ARG A 41 21.71 10.83 14.94
N ARG A 42 21.46 11.66 13.94
CA ARG A 42 22.19 11.73 12.67
C ARG A 42 23.53 12.49 12.83
N GLU A 43 23.55 13.51 13.67
CA GLU A 43 24.77 14.26 14.00
C GLU A 43 25.70 13.49 14.93
N ALA A 44 25.14 12.45 15.61
CA ALA A 44 25.91 11.56 16.46
C ALA A 44 26.81 10.59 15.67
N MET A 45 26.57 10.39 14.37
CA MET A 45 27.35 9.48 13.54
C MET A 45 28.48 10.23 12.82
N PRO A 46 29.77 9.85 13.00
CA PRO A 46 30.88 10.36 12.20
C PRO A 46 30.66 10.10 10.71
N VAL A 47 31.24 10.96 9.87
CA VAL A 47 31.14 10.81 8.41
C VAL A 47 31.71 9.45 7.96
N GLU A 48 32.77 8.97 8.64
CA GLU A 48 33.39 7.67 8.39
C GLU A 48 32.50 6.46 8.74
N LEU A 49 31.55 6.65 9.67
CA LEU A 49 30.58 5.62 10.05
C LEU A 49 29.28 5.70 9.23
N GLN A 50 29.16 6.68 8.34
CA GLN A 50 28.17 6.66 7.26
C GLN A 50 28.59 5.73 6.12
N GLU A 51 29.74 5.05 6.26
CA GLU A 51 30.20 4.05 5.32
C GLU A 51 29.18 2.91 5.16
N LEU A 52 28.99 2.50 3.93
CA LEU A 52 27.98 1.53 3.54
C LEU A 52 28.13 0.16 4.23
N GLY A 53 29.35 -0.16 4.72
CA GLY A 53 29.65 -1.39 5.44
C GLY A 53 28.90 -1.60 6.77
N LEU A 54 28.40 -0.52 7.41
CA LEU A 54 27.57 -0.64 8.61
C LEU A 54 26.23 -1.32 8.34
N PHE A 55 25.71 -1.20 7.12
CA PHE A 55 24.47 -1.84 6.71
C PHE A 55 24.59 -3.36 6.57
N ASP A 56 25.81 -3.93 6.63
CA ASP A 56 26.04 -5.36 6.63
C ASP A 56 26.07 -5.97 8.04
N HIS A 57 26.08 -5.14 9.10
CA HIS A 57 26.11 -5.65 10.47
C HIS A 57 24.79 -6.36 10.83
N PRO A 58 24.81 -7.61 11.32
CA PRO A 58 23.59 -8.40 11.56
C PRO A 58 22.57 -7.73 12.49
N ASP A 59 23.03 -7.05 13.55
CA ASP A 59 22.12 -6.37 14.47
C ASP A 59 21.45 -5.14 13.86
N PHE A 60 22.14 -4.48 12.93
CA PHE A 60 21.58 -3.35 12.19
C PHE A 60 20.55 -3.83 11.16
N GLN A 61 20.82 -4.95 10.51
CA GLN A 61 19.94 -5.54 9.50
C GLN A 61 18.63 -6.07 10.09
N LYS A 62 18.58 -6.49 11.34
CA LYS A 62 17.35 -7.01 12.00
C LYS A 62 16.14 -6.06 11.89
N SER A 63 16.38 -4.76 11.78
CA SER A 63 15.30 -3.75 11.72
C SER A 63 14.69 -3.55 10.33
N PHE A 64 15.38 -3.92 9.23
CA PHE A 64 14.95 -3.60 7.87
C PHE A 64 15.27 -4.67 6.80
N VAL A 65 16.08 -5.68 7.12
CA VAL A 65 16.36 -6.84 6.26
C VAL A 65 15.56 -8.04 6.74
N ARG A 66 14.96 -8.77 5.81
CA ARG A 66 14.13 -9.94 6.11
C ARG A 66 14.63 -11.16 5.36
N PRO A 67 14.63 -12.33 5.98
CA PRO A 67 14.82 -13.59 5.28
C PRO A 67 13.57 -13.91 4.45
N VAL A 68 13.75 -14.24 3.17
CA VAL A 68 12.68 -14.71 2.27
C VAL A 68 12.84 -16.20 1.97
N GLY A 69 14.07 -16.70 2.09
CA GLY A 69 14.46 -18.07 1.92
C GLY A 69 15.68 -18.40 2.81
N GLU A 70 16.27 -19.57 2.63
CA GLU A 70 17.41 -20.00 3.44
C GLU A 70 18.59 -19.02 3.33
N HIS A 71 18.86 -18.51 2.12
CA HIS A 71 19.96 -17.57 1.85
C HIS A 71 19.51 -16.30 1.14
N GLU A 72 18.21 -16.18 0.83
CA GLU A 72 17.63 -15.00 0.20
C GLU A 72 17.21 -13.96 1.23
N ARG A 73 17.62 -12.72 1.02
CA ARG A 73 17.30 -11.56 1.86
C ARG A 73 16.50 -10.54 1.06
N GLU A 74 15.63 -9.82 1.73
CA GLU A 74 14.85 -8.72 1.17
C GLU A 74 14.99 -7.48 2.04
N ALA A 75 15.21 -6.31 1.43
CA ALA A 75 15.20 -5.03 2.13
C ALA A 75 14.32 -4.01 1.42
N ALA A 76 13.65 -3.17 2.23
CA ALA A 76 12.99 -1.97 1.77
C ALA A 76 13.90 -0.75 1.93
N LEU A 77 14.12 -0.01 0.85
CA LEU A 77 15.01 1.16 0.79
C LEU A 77 14.24 2.40 0.37
N ILE A 78 14.70 3.58 0.80
CA ILE A 78 14.29 4.88 0.25
C ILE A 78 15.39 5.35 -0.69
N LEU A 79 15.02 5.74 -1.92
CA LEU A 79 15.95 6.32 -2.88
C LEU A 79 15.82 7.84 -2.94
N GLU A 80 16.92 8.52 -2.69
CA GLU A 80 17.04 9.98 -2.87
C GLU A 80 17.46 10.29 -4.31
N GLY A 81 16.85 11.34 -4.89
CA GLY A 81 17.20 11.79 -6.24
C GLY A 81 16.34 11.23 -7.37
N ILE A 82 15.38 10.36 -7.08
CA ILE A 82 14.40 9.86 -8.06
C ILE A 82 13.39 10.97 -8.38
N THR A 83 13.39 11.43 -9.63
CA THR A 83 12.54 12.55 -10.10
C THR A 83 11.71 12.22 -11.34
N CYS A 84 11.97 11.10 -11.98
CA CYS A 84 11.26 10.66 -13.18
C CYS A 84 11.33 9.15 -13.34
N ALA A 85 10.49 8.60 -14.19
CA ALA A 85 10.45 7.18 -14.52
C ALA A 85 11.77 6.65 -15.11
N ALA A 86 12.50 7.48 -15.87
CA ALA A 86 13.82 7.11 -16.39
C ALA A 86 14.85 6.89 -15.26
N CYS A 87 14.73 7.64 -14.14
CA CYS A 87 15.56 7.43 -12.95
C CYS A 87 15.28 6.06 -12.31
N VAL A 88 14.01 5.67 -12.23
CA VAL A 88 13.58 4.37 -11.72
C VAL A 88 14.17 3.26 -12.57
N TRP A 89 13.93 3.30 -13.87
CA TRP A 89 14.41 2.30 -14.82
C TRP A 89 15.94 2.17 -14.78
N LEU A 90 16.66 3.29 -14.62
CA LEU A 90 18.12 3.29 -14.53
C LEU A 90 18.61 2.49 -13.31
N ASN A 91 18.04 2.77 -12.13
CA ASN A 91 18.42 2.08 -10.91
C ASN A 91 18.04 0.61 -10.97
N GLU A 92 16.83 0.27 -11.43
CA GLU A 92 16.38 -1.11 -11.61
C GLU A 92 17.32 -1.91 -12.53
N ASN A 93 17.65 -1.39 -13.71
CA ASN A 93 18.53 -2.08 -14.64
C ASN A 93 19.99 -2.16 -14.20
N HIS A 94 20.45 -1.16 -13.45
CA HIS A 94 21.83 -1.17 -12.96
C HIS A 94 22.00 -2.21 -11.85
N VAL A 95 21.11 -2.20 -10.88
CA VAL A 95 21.17 -3.11 -9.71
C VAL A 95 20.79 -4.55 -10.11
N ALA A 96 19.83 -4.75 -11.00
CA ALA A 96 19.46 -6.09 -11.49
C ALA A 96 20.60 -6.83 -12.23
N ARG A 97 21.63 -6.11 -12.70
CA ARG A 97 22.81 -6.72 -13.35
C ARG A 97 23.88 -7.19 -12.36
N LEU A 98 23.75 -6.86 -11.08
CA LEU A 98 24.69 -7.29 -10.06
C LEU A 98 24.52 -8.80 -9.82
N SER A 99 25.63 -9.52 -9.84
CA SER A 99 25.63 -10.95 -9.56
C SER A 99 25.20 -11.18 -8.10
N GLY A 100 24.10 -11.91 -7.89
CA GLY A 100 23.53 -12.16 -6.58
C GLY A 100 22.27 -11.39 -6.26
N VAL A 101 21.88 -10.38 -7.05
CA VAL A 101 20.57 -9.73 -6.95
C VAL A 101 19.53 -10.55 -7.72
N SER A 102 18.47 -11.01 -7.03
CA SER A 102 17.37 -11.77 -7.66
C SER A 102 16.25 -10.86 -8.15
N ALA A 103 15.99 -9.74 -7.48
CA ALA A 103 14.98 -8.77 -7.92
C ALA A 103 15.24 -7.38 -7.34
N ILE A 104 14.90 -6.36 -8.11
CA ILE A 104 14.75 -4.98 -7.62
C ILE A 104 13.52 -4.35 -8.26
N GLU A 105 12.70 -3.70 -7.45
CA GLU A 105 11.51 -2.98 -7.86
C GLU A 105 11.49 -1.62 -7.19
N ILE A 106 11.27 -0.55 -7.96
CA ILE A 106 11.27 0.83 -7.45
C ILE A 106 9.96 1.50 -7.83
N ASN A 107 9.23 1.96 -6.84
CA ASN A 107 8.04 2.77 -7.04
C ASN A 107 8.40 4.26 -7.12
N TYR A 108 8.10 4.87 -8.26
CA TYR A 108 8.35 6.28 -8.51
C TYR A 108 7.60 7.21 -7.55
N ALA A 109 6.33 6.91 -7.25
CA ALA A 109 5.47 7.79 -6.43
C ALA A 109 5.95 7.86 -4.98
N THR A 110 6.33 6.72 -4.40
CA THR A 110 6.77 6.60 -3.01
C THR A 110 8.29 6.72 -2.85
N ARG A 111 9.06 6.60 -3.95
CA ARG A 111 10.53 6.51 -3.97
C ARG A 111 11.08 5.36 -3.14
N ARG A 112 10.27 4.34 -2.91
CA ARG A 112 10.67 3.12 -2.21
C ARG A 112 11.18 2.10 -3.21
N ALA A 113 12.25 1.42 -2.84
CA ALA A 113 12.77 0.27 -3.56
C ALA A 113 12.68 -0.96 -2.68
N ARG A 114 12.37 -2.08 -3.29
CA ARG A 114 12.47 -3.41 -2.71
C ARG A 114 13.56 -4.15 -3.46
N VAL A 115 14.56 -4.63 -2.73
CA VAL A 115 15.70 -5.37 -3.28
C VAL A 115 15.75 -6.75 -2.64
N ARG A 116 15.88 -7.80 -3.46
CA ARG A 116 16.13 -9.18 -3.05
C ARG A 116 17.48 -9.63 -3.54
N TRP A 117 18.23 -10.30 -2.68
CA TRP A 117 19.58 -10.80 -3.04
C TRP A 117 19.93 -12.07 -2.27
N ASP A 118 20.85 -12.85 -2.83
CA ASP A 118 21.52 -13.97 -2.16
C ASP A 118 22.70 -13.42 -1.33
N GLU A 119 22.62 -13.50 0.00
CA GLU A 119 23.63 -12.97 0.94
C GLU A 119 25.01 -13.63 0.80
N ARG A 120 25.09 -14.81 0.18
CA ARG A 120 26.37 -15.51 -0.10
C ARG A 120 27.12 -14.92 -1.28
N ARG A 121 26.42 -14.22 -2.19
CA ARG A 121 26.99 -13.69 -3.44
C ARG A 121 27.23 -12.20 -3.41
N ILE A 122 26.39 -11.44 -2.71
CA ILE A 122 26.48 -9.98 -2.66
C ILE A 122 25.98 -9.48 -1.29
N LYS A 123 26.62 -8.44 -0.77
CA LYS A 123 26.21 -7.77 0.45
C LYS A 123 25.32 -6.58 0.16
N LEU A 124 24.57 -6.14 1.17
CA LEU A 124 23.71 -4.95 1.04
C LEU A 124 24.54 -3.69 0.77
N SER A 125 25.72 -3.57 1.41
CA SER A 125 26.67 -2.47 1.17
C SER A 125 27.09 -2.35 -0.30
N ASP A 126 27.30 -3.47 -1.00
CA ASP A 126 27.67 -3.48 -2.41
C ASP A 126 26.53 -2.98 -3.29
N ILE A 127 25.28 -3.35 -2.95
CA ILE A 127 24.07 -2.87 -3.64
C ILE A 127 23.91 -1.36 -3.45
N LEU A 128 24.08 -0.87 -2.22
CA LEU A 128 24.02 0.56 -1.91
C LEU A 128 25.15 1.35 -2.61
N ALA A 129 26.34 0.78 -2.68
CA ALA A 129 27.47 1.36 -3.41
C ALA A 129 27.21 1.44 -4.92
N ALA A 130 26.60 0.40 -5.50
CA ALA A 130 26.23 0.41 -6.92
C ALA A 130 25.16 1.48 -7.24
N ILE A 131 24.17 1.68 -6.35
CA ILE A 131 23.20 2.79 -6.46
C ILE A 131 23.91 4.15 -6.38
N GLN A 132 24.88 4.27 -5.47
CA GLN A 132 25.65 5.50 -5.32
C GLN A 132 26.57 5.79 -6.52
N ALA A 133 27.13 4.78 -7.13
CA ALA A 133 27.98 4.92 -8.33
C ALA A 133 27.25 5.56 -9.53
N ILE A 134 25.93 5.38 -9.64
CA ILE A 134 25.09 6.03 -10.64
C ILE A 134 24.47 7.35 -10.17
N GLY A 135 24.95 7.89 -9.03
CA GLY A 135 24.62 9.24 -8.53
C GLY A 135 23.29 9.34 -7.78
N TYR A 136 22.78 8.23 -7.24
CA TYR A 136 21.64 8.20 -6.33
C TYR A 136 22.10 7.79 -4.92
N ARG A 137 21.26 8.02 -3.93
CA ARG A 137 21.51 7.56 -2.56
C ARG A 137 20.35 6.68 -2.12
N ALA A 138 20.68 5.54 -1.51
CA ALA A 138 19.69 4.65 -0.94
C ALA A 138 19.93 4.49 0.56
N TYR A 139 18.84 4.41 1.30
CA TYR A 139 18.84 4.25 2.75
C TYR A 139 17.81 3.21 3.13
N PRO A 140 18.01 2.44 4.22
CA PRO A 140 16.95 1.63 4.80
C PRO A 140 15.70 2.46 5.06
N TYR A 141 14.54 1.85 4.82
CA TYR A 141 13.27 2.55 5.02
C TYR A 141 13.03 2.82 6.51
N ASP A 142 12.87 4.09 6.84
CA ASP A 142 12.43 4.60 8.12
C ASP A 142 11.42 5.73 7.85
N ALA A 143 10.23 5.64 8.47
CA ALA A 143 9.15 6.60 8.26
C ALA A 143 9.53 8.03 8.69
N GLU A 144 10.26 8.18 9.80
CA GLU A 144 10.72 9.48 10.30
C GLU A 144 11.75 10.10 9.36
N ARG A 145 12.68 9.28 8.85
CA ARG A 145 13.67 9.72 7.87
C ARG A 145 13.03 10.11 6.53
N SER A 146 12.01 9.38 6.10
CA SER A 146 11.21 9.70 4.90
C SER A 146 10.60 11.10 5.02
N GLU A 147 10.01 11.43 6.15
CA GLU A 147 9.40 12.74 6.42
C GLU A 147 10.45 13.86 6.46
N GLN A 148 11.58 13.64 7.12
CA GLN A 148 12.69 14.62 7.15
C GLN A 148 13.24 14.90 5.74
N LEU A 149 13.43 13.88 4.92
CA LEU A 149 13.86 14.03 3.53
C LEU A 149 12.84 14.83 2.71
N ALA A 150 11.54 14.53 2.87
CA ALA A 150 10.46 15.25 2.20
C ALA A 150 10.42 16.73 2.62
N HIS A 151 10.61 17.03 3.91
CA HIS A 151 10.68 18.41 4.41
C HIS A 151 11.89 19.17 3.87
N ARG A 152 13.07 18.56 3.82
CA ARG A 152 14.30 19.17 3.27
C ARG A 152 14.12 19.46 1.78
N GLU A 153 13.59 18.51 1.03
CA GLU A 153 13.33 18.68 -0.39
C GLU A 153 12.36 19.81 -0.66
N ARG A 154 11.24 19.86 0.09
CA ARG A 154 10.25 20.94 -0.01
C ARG A 154 10.87 22.30 0.26
N ARG A 155 11.67 22.43 1.33
CA ARG A 155 12.34 23.69 1.67
C ARG A 155 13.35 24.11 0.60
N SER A 156 14.17 23.17 0.12
CA SER A 156 15.14 23.44 -0.94
C SER A 156 14.46 23.89 -2.24
N MET A 157 13.37 23.21 -2.64
CA MET A 157 12.63 23.57 -3.84
C MET A 157 11.96 24.93 -3.70
N LEU A 158 11.37 25.23 -2.53
CA LEU A 158 10.74 26.52 -2.25
C LEU A 158 11.74 27.68 -2.38
N TRP A 159 12.95 27.53 -1.82
CA TRP A 159 14.00 28.53 -1.97
C TRP A 159 14.42 28.75 -3.42
N ARG A 160 14.50 27.67 -4.22
CA ARG A 160 14.80 27.76 -5.66
C ARG A 160 13.71 28.47 -6.44
N VAL A 161 12.44 28.20 -6.13
CA VAL A 161 11.28 28.90 -6.71
C VAL A 161 11.29 30.37 -6.31
N PHE A 162 11.62 30.69 -5.04
CA PHE A 162 11.70 32.05 -4.55
C PHE A 162 12.80 32.86 -5.29
N VAL A 163 14.02 32.31 -5.40
CA VAL A 163 15.14 32.96 -6.10
C VAL A 163 14.81 33.13 -7.60
N ALA A 164 14.20 32.10 -8.23
CA ALA A 164 13.80 32.21 -9.63
C ALA A 164 12.70 33.27 -9.84
N GLY A 165 11.69 33.33 -8.94
CA GLY A 165 10.60 34.30 -9.01
C GLY A 165 11.07 35.74 -8.76
N PHE A 166 11.96 35.92 -7.78
CA PHE A 166 12.57 37.22 -7.52
C PHE A 166 13.42 37.67 -8.71
N GLY A 167 14.29 36.81 -9.25
CA GLY A 167 15.09 37.10 -10.44
C GLY A 167 14.24 37.41 -11.67
N MET A 168 13.18 36.60 -11.91
CA MET A 168 12.22 36.84 -12.98
C MET A 168 11.57 38.22 -12.88
N MET A 169 11.08 38.59 -11.69
CA MET A 169 10.42 39.90 -11.47
C MET A 169 11.38 41.05 -11.73
N GLN A 170 12.61 40.96 -11.25
CA GLN A 170 13.61 42.01 -11.45
C GLN A 170 14.06 42.12 -12.90
N VAL A 171 14.35 41.00 -13.58
CA VAL A 171 14.76 40.97 -14.98
C VAL A 171 13.62 41.49 -15.87
N MET A 172 12.35 41.14 -15.57
CA MET A 172 11.20 41.62 -16.32
C MET A 172 11.01 43.16 -16.18
N MET A 173 11.32 43.70 -14.98
CA MET A 173 11.28 45.14 -14.77
C MET A 173 12.30 45.88 -15.64
N TYR A 174 13.47 45.29 -15.92
CA TYR A 174 14.46 45.86 -16.84
C TYR A 174 14.18 45.56 -18.31
N ALA A 175 13.55 44.46 -18.65
CA ALA A 175 13.21 44.10 -20.01
C ALA A 175 11.97 44.88 -20.53
N PHE A 176 11.00 45.22 -19.67
CA PHE A 176 9.78 45.92 -20.04
C PHE A 176 10.02 47.28 -20.72
N PRO A 177 10.89 48.17 -20.21
CA PRO A 177 11.24 49.45 -20.89
C PRO A 177 11.82 49.21 -22.28
N VAL A 178 12.67 48.22 -22.48
CA VAL A 178 13.27 47.87 -23.78
C VAL A 178 12.20 47.42 -24.79
N TYR A 179 11.15 46.71 -24.35
CA TYR A 179 10.07 46.29 -25.23
C TYR A 179 9.09 47.39 -25.61
N VAL A 180 8.93 48.42 -24.78
CA VAL A 180 7.97 49.52 -24.99
C VAL A 180 8.64 50.73 -25.70
N ALA A 181 9.96 50.87 -25.57
CA ALA A 181 10.71 51.94 -26.23
C ALA A 181 10.69 51.76 -27.75
N GLY A 182 10.36 52.83 -28.48
CA GLY A 182 10.50 52.91 -29.94
C GLY A 182 11.94 53.02 -30.38
N GLU A 183 12.19 52.84 -31.69
CA GLU A 183 13.54 53.04 -32.26
C GLU A 183 14.02 54.51 -31.99
N GLY A 184 15.09 54.63 -31.17
CA GLY A 184 15.68 55.92 -30.82
C GLY A 184 15.24 56.54 -29.49
N ASP A 185 14.28 55.93 -28.76
CA ASP A 185 13.82 56.45 -27.45
C ASP A 185 14.80 56.13 -26.30
N MET A 186 15.73 55.21 -26.51
CA MET A 186 16.70 54.78 -25.50
C MET A 186 18.13 54.99 -26.02
N THR A 187 19.00 55.60 -25.19
CA THR A 187 20.43 55.71 -25.52
C THR A 187 21.12 54.37 -25.37
N TRP A 188 22.15 54.15 -26.20
CA TRP A 188 22.93 52.91 -26.18
C TRP A 188 23.46 52.54 -24.76
N ASP A 189 23.92 53.56 -24.00
CA ASP A 189 24.43 53.39 -22.64
C ASP A 189 23.36 52.84 -21.68
N ILE A 190 22.11 53.28 -21.78
CA ILE A 190 21.00 52.81 -20.95
C ILE A 190 20.65 51.37 -21.35
N GLU A 191 20.58 51.06 -22.62
CA GLU A 191 20.30 49.69 -23.11
C GLU A 191 21.37 48.70 -22.62
N GLN A 192 22.65 49.07 -22.72
CA GLN A 192 23.75 48.27 -22.21
C GLN A 192 23.67 48.08 -20.69
N LEU A 193 23.38 49.14 -19.93
CA LEU A 193 23.19 49.02 -18.48
C LEU A 193 22.09 48.02 -18.11
N LEU A 194 20.95 48.10 -18.81
CA LEU A 194 19.83 47.18 -18.57
C LEU A 194 20.16 45.72 -18.95
N ARG A 195 20.93 45.51 -20.05
CA ARG A 195 21.42 44.19 -20.45
C ARG A 195 22.36 43.57 -19.40
N TRP A 196 23.36 44.34 -18.91
CA TRP A 196 24.27 43.87 -17.86
C TRP A 196 23.57 43.63 -16.53
N ALA A 197 22.63 44.49 -16.14
CA ALA A 197 21.81 44.29 -14.96
C ALA A 197 20.97 43.00 -15.06
N SER A 198 20.37 42.76 -16.22
CA SER A 198 19.59 41.52 -16.49
C SER A 198 20.48 40.28 -16.45
N LEU A 199 21.70 40.34 -17.01
CA LEU A 199 22.68 39.24 -16.92
C LEU A 199 23.03 38.96 -15.46
N LEU A 200 23.37 39.99 -14.65
CA LEU A 200 23.75 39.79 -13.24
C LEU A 200 22.64 39.16 -12.42
N LEU A 201 21.40 39.57 -12.66
CA LEU A 201 20.21 39.02 -11.95
C LEU A 201 19.83 37.61 -12.43
N THR A 202 20.16 37.26 -13.67
CA THR A 202 19.92 35.94 -14.23
C THR A 202 20.93 34.91 -13.72
N LEU A 203 22.14 35.27 -13.36
CA LEU A 203 23.20 34.41 -12.85
C LEU A 203 22.73 33.56 -11.63
N PRO A 204 22.16 34.15 -10.55
CA PRO A 204 21.64 33.35 -9.43
C PRO A 204 20.52 32.37 -9.86
N VAL A 205 19.69 32.75 -10.83
CA VAL A 205 18.61 31.87 -11.33
C VAL A 205 19.18 30.66 -12.05
N VAL A 206 20.19 30.88 -12.93
CA VAL A 206 20.82 29.81 -13.71
C VAL A 206 21.72 28.93 -12.80
N LEU A 207 22.58 29.55 -11.98
CA LEU A 207 23.58 28.82 -11.19
C LEU A 207 23.00 28.14 -9.93
N TYR A 208 21.95 28.68 -9.32
CA TYR A 208 21.34 28.13 -8.12
C TYR A 208 19.98 27.47 -8.40
N SER A 209 19.03 28.20 -8.99
CA SER A 209 17.68 27.71 -9.19
C SER A 209 17.64 26.60 -10.25
N ALA A 210 18.31 26.79 -11.40
CA ALA A 210 18.36 25.82 -12.48
C ALA A 210 19.43 24.72 -12.30
N ALA A 211 20.33 24.83 -11.30
CA ALA A 211 21.41 23.86 -11.07
C ALA A 211 20.98 22.39 -11.07
N PRO A 212 19.84 21.98 -10.46
CA PRO A 212 19.41 20.59 -10.48
C PRO A 212 19.15 20.03 -11.89
N PHE A 213 18.69 20.87 -12.83
CA PHE A 213 18.45 20.45 -14.21
C PHE A 213 19.78 20.13 -14.90
N PHE A 214 20.76 21.02 -14.76
CA PHE A 214 22.10 20.82 -15.34
C PHE A 214 22.83 19.61 -14.73
N GLN A 215 22.79 19.46 -13.39
CA GLN A 215 23.43 18.33 -12.70
C GLN A 215 22.85 16.99 -13.13
N ARG A 216 21.51 16.92 -13.29
CA ARG A 216 20.83 15.69 -13.72
C ARG A 216 21.06 15.43 -15.20
N ALA A 217 20.96 16.45 -16.04
CA ALA A 217 21.24 16.33 -17.47
C ALA A 217 22.69 15.84 -17.72
N TRP A 218 23.65 16.42 -17.00
CA TRP A 218 25.06 16.01 -17.10
C TRP A 218 25.26 14.55 -16.66
N ARG A 219 24.65 14.15 -15.55
CA ARG A 219 24.68 12.76 -15.08
C ARG A 219 24.09 11.81 -16.11
N ASP A 220 22.91 12.11 -16.66
CA ASP A 220 22.24 11.28 -17.65
C ASP A 220 23.06 11.12 -18.93
N LEU A 221 23.63 12.22 -19.42
CA LEU A 221 24.53 12.21 -20.59
C LEU A 221 25.82 11.40 -20.34
N ARG A 222 26.43 11.57 -19.15
CA ARG A 222 27.61 10.78 -18.77
C ARG A 222 27.33 9.28 -18.73
N LEU A 223 26.11 8.91 -18.37
CA LEU A 223 25.62 7.53 -18.40
C LEU A 223 25.11 7.11 -19.79
N ARG A 224 25.32 7.93 -20.85
CA ARG A 224 24.87 7.73 -22.23
C ARG A 224 23.35 7.51 -22.33
N ARG A 225 22.57 8.30 -21.58
CA ARG A 225 21.12 8.25 -21.57
C ARG A 225 20.51 9.64 -21.73
N LEU A 226 19.29 9.67 -22.27
CA LEU A 226 18.53 10.89 -22.46
C LEU A 226 17.39 10.94 -21.45
N GLY A 227 17.64 11.63 -20.31
CA GLY A 227 16.62 11.92 -19.31
C GLY A 227 15.80 13.17 -19.66
N MET A 228 14.70 13.38 -18.92
CA MET A 228 13.79 14.53 -19.13
C MET A 228 14.46 15.89 -18.87
N ASP A 229 15.52 15.93 -18.06
CA ASP A 229 16.23 17.17 -17.73
C ASP A 229 17.22 17.60 -18.84
N VAL A 230 17.55 16.72 -19.81
CA VAL A 230 18.46 17.01 -20.91
C VAL A 230 17.87 18.08 -21.86
N PRO A 231 16.64 17.96 -22.38
CA PRO A 231 16.02 19.01 -23.18
C PRO A 231 15.88 20.34 -22.43
N VAL A 232 15.55 20.30 -21.15
CA VAL A 232 15.42 21.48 -20.30
C VAL A 232 16.77 22.20 -20.13
N ALA A 233 17.83 21.44 -19.79
CA ALA A 233 19.16 21.98 -19.62
C ALA A 233 19.72 22.57 -20.92
N LEU A 234 19.45 21.91 -22.08
CA LEU A 234 19.80 22.44 -23.39
C LEU A 234 19.05 23.74 -23.69
N GLY A 235 17.73 23.81 -23.42
CA GLY A 235 16.93 25.03 -23.66
C GLY A 235 17.41 26.21 -22.81
N VAL A 236 17.55 26.01 -21.49
CA VAL A 236 18.05 27.05 -20.57
C VAL A 236 19.48 27.44 -20.92
N GLY A 237 20.34 26.47 -21.17
CA GLY A 237 21.77 26.69 -21.44
C GLY A 237 22.00 27.41 -22.77
N SER A 238 21.30 27.03 -23.85
CA SER A 238 21.44 27.68 -25.17
C SER A 238 20.90 29.09 -25.16
N ALA A 239 19.73 29.37 -24.54
CA ALA A 239 19.18 30.70 -24.42
C ALA A 239 20.06 31.63 -23.57
N PHE A 240 20.58 31.10 -22.42
CA PHE A 240 21.51 31.87 -21.59
C PHE A 240 22.84 32.15 -22.30
N ALA A 241 23.44 31.14 -22.97
CA ALA A 241 24.70 31.28 -23.69
C ALA A 241 24.59 32.29 -24.87
N ALA A 242 23.49 32.24 -25.61
CA ALA A 242 23.23 33.19 -26.68
C ALA A 242 23.05 34.63 -26.19
N SER A 243 22.29 34.80 -25.08
CA SER A 243 22.10 36.11 -24.44
C SER A 243 23.41 36.66 -23.86
N LEU A 244 24.23 35.79 -23.26
CA LEU A 244 25.57 36.17 -22.80
C LEU A 244 26.45 36.64 -23.97
N TRP A 245 26.48 35.86 -25.09
CA TRP A 245 27.20 36.21 -26.29
C TRP A 245 26.73 37.54 -26.88
N ALA A 246 25.41 37.74 -27.01
CA ALA A 246 24.83 38.97 -27.51
C ALA A 246 25.17 40.17 -26.61
N THR A 247 25.22 40.03 -25.29
CA THR A 247 25.63 41.06 -24.35
C THR A 247 27.11 41.43 -24.49
N LEU A 248 28.00 40.44 -24.78
CA LEU A 248 29.45 40.65 -24.91
C LEU A 248 29.84 41.19 -26.28
N THR A 249 29.03 40.96 -27.33
CA THR A 249 29.33 41.32 -28.73
C THR A 249 28.41 42.40 -29.29
N ASP A 250 27.61 43.06 -28.43
CA ASP A 250 26.59 44.04 -28.82
C ASP A 250 25.59 43.51 -29.86
N GLY A 251 25.23 42.25 -29.72
CA GLY A 251 24.27 41.60 -30.61
C GLY A 251 22.83 42.11 -30.42
N PRO A 252 21.91 41.84 -31.37
CA PRO A 252 20.62 42.50 -31.44
C PRO A 252 19.64 42.10 -30.32
N GLU A 253 19.66 40.86 -29.86
CA GLU A 253 18.64 40.34 -28.92
C GLU A 253 19.24 39.59 -27.74
N VAL A 254 18.64 39.79 -26.56
CA VAL A 254 18.93 39.04 -25.33
C VAL A 254 17.64 38.42 -24.80
N TYR A 255 17.73 37.22 -24.19
CA TYR A 255 16.61 36.37 -23.74
C TYR A 255 16.66 36.09 -22.24
N PHE A 256 17.23 36.96 -21.42
CA PHE A 256 17.36 36.77 -19.96
C PHE A 256 16.02 36.69 -19.25
N ASP A 257 15.03 37.49 -19.71
CA ASP A 257 13.64 37.42 -19.25
C ASP A 257 13.01 36.04 -19.52
N SER A 258 13.13 35.55 -20.74
CA SER A 258 12.63 34.24 -21.16
C SER A 258 13.28 33.11 -20.36
N VAL A 259 14.60 33.17 -20.12
CA VAL A 259 15.32 32.19 -19.29
C VAL A 259 14.80 32.20 -17.86
N THR A 260 14.69 33.38 -17.23
CA THR A 260 14.23 33.49 -15.84
C THR A 260 12.76 33.09 -15.68
N MET A 261 11.88 33.50 -16.58
CA MET A 261 10.47 33.11 -16.62
C MET A 261 10.32 31.58 -16.78
N PHE A 262 11.05 31.02 -17.74
CA PHE A 262 11.00 29.57 -17.98
C PHE A 262 11.45 28.76 -16.74
N VAL A 263 12.58 29.13 -16.13
CA VAL A 263 13.08 28.47 -14.92
C VAL A 263 12.07 28.58 -13.77
N PHE A 264 11.46 29.77 -13.59
CA PHE A 264 10.45 30.00 -12.56
C PHE A 264 9.20 29.15 -12.76
N PHE A 265 8.59 29.16 -13.96
CA PHE A 265 7.37 28.37 -14.22
C PHE A 265 7.63 26.87 -14.16
N LEU A 266 8.79 26.42 -14.65
CA LEU A 266 9.16 25.01 -14.56
C LEU A 266 9.35 24.55 -13.11
N LEU A 267 10.07 25.33 -12.29
CA LEU A 267 10.26 25.02 -10.87
C LEU A 267 8.95 25.11 -10.09
N GLY A 268 8.12 26.12 -10.38
CA GLY A 268 6.80 26.30 -9.79
C GLY A 268 5.89 25.11 -10.08
N GLY A 269 5.83 24.67 -11.33
CA GLY A 269 5.08 23.50 -11.75
C GLY A 269 5.56 22.21 -11.02
N ARG A 270 6.87 21.99 -10.97
CA ARG A 270 7.47 20.85 -10.24
C ARG A 270 7.24 20.93 -8.73
N TYR A 271 7.20 22.12 -8.14
CA TYR A 271 6.89 22.31 -6.72
C TYR A 271 5.44 21.95 -6.41
N LEU A 272 4.48 22.41 -7.23
CA LEU A 272 3.06 22.06 -7.08
C LEU A 272 2.82 20.56 -7.26
N GLU A 273 3.46 19.96 -8.26
CA GLU A 273 3.45 18.51 -8.49
C GLU A 273 3.96 17.73 -7.27
N MET A 274 5.10 18.16 -6.71
CA MET A 274 5.69 17.53 -5.52
C MET A 274 4.74 17.60 -4.32
N ILE A 275 4.10 18.74 -4.06
CA ILE A 275 3.12 18.89 -2.97
C ILE A 275 1.93 17.96 -3.18
N ALA A 276 1.38 17.94 -4.39
CA ALA A 276 0.22 17.11 -4.70
C ALA A 276 0.53 15.61 -4.55
N ARG A 277 1.72 15.17 -5.00
CA ARG A 277 2.20 13.81 -4.81
C ARG A 277 2.42 13.45 -3.34
N GLN A 278 3.08 14.32 -2.56
CA GLN A 278 3.28 14.10 -1.13
C GLN A 278 1.95 13.99 -0.37
N LYS A 279 0.95 14.81 -0.75
CA LYS A 279 -0.39 14.74 -0.16
C LYS A 279 -1.09 13.40 -0.47
N ALA A 280 -0.88 12.85 -1.66
CA ALA A 280 -1.44 11.56 -2.07
C ALA A 280 -0.84 10.35 -1.31
N VAL A 281 0.40 10.44 -0.85
CA VAL A 281 1.14 9.34 -0.17
C VAL A 281 0.93 9.32 1.35
N ARG A 282 0.54 10.44 1.98
CA ARG A 282 0.50 10.59 3.46
C ARG A 282 -0.38 9.58 4.18
N GLY A 283 -1.49 9.13 3.59
CA GLY A 283 -2.42 8.21 4.25
C GLY A 283 -1.81 6.87 4.63
N VAL A 284 -0.88 6.36 3.83
CA VAL A 284 -0.15 5.11 4.10
C VAL A 284 0.85 5.26 5.26
N GLU A 285 1.43 6.45 5.44
CA GLU A 285 2.44 6.72 6.46
C GLU A 285 1.83 6.92 7.86
N GLU A 286 0.58 7.37 7.95
CA GLU A 286 -0.14 7.57 9.22
C GLU A 286 -0.35 6.26 9.99
N LEU A 287 -0.58 5.14 9.29
CA LEU A 287 -0.71 3.81 9.92
C LEU A 287 0.57 3.37 10.66
N GLY A 288 1.74 3.77 10.18
CA GLY A 288 3.02 3.46 10.84
C GLY A 288 3.26 4.18 12.16
N LYS A 289 2.55 5.30 12.41
CA LYS A 289 2.67 6.14 13.61
C LYS A 289 1.62 5.82 14.67
N ALA A 290 0.73 4.86 14.42
CA ALA A 290 -0.43 4.60 15.24
C ALA A 290 -0.13 3.96 16.61
N LEU A 291 1.02 3.29 16.78
CA LEU A 291 1.34 2.63 18.05
C LEU A 291 2.01 3.59 19.04
N PRO A 292 1.62 3.55 20.32
CA PRO A 292 2.23 4.36 21.35
C PRO A 292 3.65 3.86 21.69
N SER A 293 4.54 4.78 22.05
CA SER A 293 5.91 4.46 22.44
C SER A 293 6.02 3.82 23.82
N PHE A 294 4.99 3.98 24.67
CA PHE A 294 4.96 3.47 26.04
C PHE A 294 3.62 2.80 26.33
N ALA A 295 3.63 1.83 27.26
CA ALA A 295 2.45 1.14 27.78
C ALA A 295 2.52 1.06 29.30
N GLU A 296 1.37 0.91 29.97
CA GLU A 296 1.27 0.67 31.41
C GLU A 296 1.17 -0.85 31.67
N ARG A 297 2.26 -1.46 32.16
CA ARG A 297 2.34 -2.88 32.48
C ARG A 297 1.98 -3.11 33.95
N ILE A 298 1.22 -4.16 34.24
CA ILE A 298 0.88 -4.63 35.59
C ILE A 298 1.68 -5.88 35.88
N ALA A 299 2.74 -5.75 36.71
CA ALA A 299 3.71 -6.84 36.91
C ALA A 299 3.17 -8.03 37.71
N GLY A 300 2.21 -7.82 38.62
CA GLY A 300 1.74 -8.83 39.57
C GLY A 300 0.27 -9.25 39.42
N TRP A 301 -0.31 -9.11 38.20
CA TRP A 301 -1.69 -9.54 37.98
C TRP A 301 -1.84 -11.06 38.18
N PRO A 302 -2.91 -11.56 38.90
CA PRO A 302 -4.09 -10.80 39.43
C PRO A 302 -3.95 -10.19 40.83
N GLY A 303 -2.80 -10.16 41.43
CA GLY A 303 -2.62 -9.70 42.83
C GLY A 303 -2.31 -8.24 43.02
N GLU A 304 -1.61 -7.58 42.11
CA GLU A 304 -1.21 -6.17 42.21
C GLU A 304 -1.91 -5.30 41.15
N SER A 305 -2.31 -4.07 41.59
CA SER A 305 -2.93 -3.10 40.69
C SER A 305 -2.03 -1.94 40.28
N ALA A 306 -0.77 -1.91 40.78
CA ALA A 306 0.18 -0.86 40.46
C ALA A 306 0.73 -1.05 39.04
N GLY A 307 0.57 -0.04 38.17
CA GLY A 307 1.08 -0.06 36.79
C GLY A 307 2.45 0.60 36.71
N GLU A 308 3.37 -0.04 35.98
CA GLU A 308 4.66 0.47 35.59
C GLU A 308 4.63 0.94 34.14
N ARG A 309 5.09 2.16 33.86
CA ARG A 309 5.18 2.68 32.49
C ARG A 309 6.46 2.17 31.83
N VAL A 310 6.30 1.27 30.83
CA VAL A 310 7.42 0.64 30.12
C VAL A 310 7.39 1.01 28.62
N PRO A 311 8.54 1.07 27.95
CA PRO A 311 8.60 1.19 26.50
C PRO A 311 7.89 0.00 25.83
N THR A 312 7.11 0.25 24.78
CA THR A 312 6.39 -0.81 24.05
C THR A 312 7.35 -1.86 23.47
N SER A 313 8.61 -1.48 23.18
CA SER A 313 9.65 -2.39 22.69
C SER A 313 10.14 -3.43 23.72
N GLN A 314 9.84 -3.24 25.00
CA GLN A 314 10.22 -4.16 26.09
C GLN A 314 9.11 -5.13 26.47
N LEU A 315 7.93 -5.00 25.87
CA LEU A 315 6.81 -5.89 26.13
C LEU A 315 7.10 -7.28 25.58
N VAL A 316 6.65 -8.29 26.29
CA VAL A 316 6.73 -9.70 25.92
C VAL A 316 5.36 -10.37 25.98
N ALA A 317 5.17 -11.46 25.24
CA ALA A 317 3.95 -12.26 25.32
C ALA A 317 3.74 -12.75 26.75
N GLY A 318 2.50 -12.60 27.26
CA GLY A 318 2.10 -12.93 28.64
C GLY A 318 2.03 -11.71 29.58
N ASP A 319 2.67 -10.58 29.26
CA ASP A 319 2.50 -9.33 30.04
C ASP A 319 1.03 -8.92 30.09
N VAL A 320 0.61 -8.27 31.17
CA VAL A 320 -0.73 -7.69 31.29
C VAL A 320 -0.62 -6.16 31.29
N LEU A 321 -1.38 -5.52 30.39
CA LEU A 321 -1.35 -4.08 30.19
C LEU A 321 -2.67 -3.46 30.60
N ARG A 322 -2.62 -2.28 31.22
CA ARG A 322 -3.79 -1.42 31.41
C ARG A 322 -3.88 -0.45 30.24
N VAL A 323 -5.05 -0.42 29.59
CA VAL A 323 -5.37 0.52 28.52
C VAL A 323 -6.57 1.36 28.98
N ARG A 324 -6.35 2.66 29.16
CA ARG A 324 -7.38 3.59 29.62
C ARG A 324 -8.24 4.09 28.46
N PRO A 325 -9.46 4.61 28.73
CA PRO A 325 -10.27 5.28 27.71
C PRO A 325 -9.49 6.40 27.01
N GLY A 326 -9.57 6.44 25.68
CA GLY A 326 -8.82 7.37 24.84
C GLY A 326 -7.40 6.93 24.50
N GLU A 327 -6.87 5.88 25.14
CA GLU A 327 -5.54 5.37 24.82
C GLU A 327 -5.57 4.37 23.65
N VAL A 328 -4.47 4.36 22.90
CA VAL A 328 -4.25 3.37 21.83
C VAL A 328 -3.74 2.06 22.43
N ILE A 329 -4.34 0.95 22.03
CA ILE A 329 -3.91 -0.39 22.41
C ILE A 329 -2.54 -0.67 21.77
N PRO A 330 -1.49 -0.94 22.55
CA PRO A 330 -0.11 -1.01 22.00
C PRO A 330 0.25 -2.32 21.32
N VAL A 331 -0.51 -3.39 21.54
CA VAL A 331 -0.18 -4.77 21.16
C VAL A 331 -1.43 -5.55 20.78
N ASP A 332 -1.27 -6.71 20.13
CA ASP A 332 -2.38 -7.65 19.98
C ASP A 332 -2.47 -8.52 21.24
N GLY A 333 -3.69 -8.71 21.75
CA GLY A 333 -3.88 -9.43 23.00
C GLY A 333 -5.33 -9.83 23.28
N LEU A 334 -5.52 -10.41 24.46
CA LEU A 334 -6.81 -10.86 24.96
C LEU A 334 -7.25 -10.03 26.16
N VAL A 335 -8.50 -9.61 26.20
CA VAL A 335 -9.07 -8.92 27.38
C VAL A 335 -9.19 -9.94 28.50
N VAL A 336 -8.50 -9.66 29.63
CA VAL A 336 -8.54 -10.52 30.84
C VAL A 336 -9.39 -9.94 31.93
N GLU A 337 -9.62 -8.62 31.92
CA GLU A 337 -10.48 -7.94 32.87
C GLU A 337 -11.04 -6.64 32.26
N GLY A 338 -12.27 -6.29 32.62
CA GLY A 338 -12.96 -5.10 32.12
C GLY A 338 -13.98 -5.42 31.03
N ARG A 339 -14.84 -4.44 30.76
CA ARG A 339 -15.78 -4.45 29.63
C ARG A 339 -15.83 -3.06 29.06
N GLY A 340 -15.61 -2.92 27.76
CA GLY A 340 -15.52 -1.63 27.09
C GLY A 340 -15.81 -1.73 25.60
N GLU A 341 -15.38 -0.72 24.87
CA GLU A 341 -15.51 -0.63 23.42
C GLU A 341 -14.17 -0.20 22.80
N ALA A 342 -13.79 -0.80 21.68
CA ALA A 342 -12.60 -0.45 20.93
C ALA A 342 -12.98 0.14 19.56
N ASN A 343 -12.44 1.31 19.23
CA ASN A 343 -12.53 1.87 17.89
C ASN A 343 -11.43 1.27 17.01
N GLU A 344 -11.82 0.44 16.09
CA GLU A 344 -10.92 -0.26 15.14
C GLU A 344 -10.88 0.42 13.77
N ALA A 345 -11.36 1.68 13.65
CA ALA A 345 -11.47 2.40 12.37
C ALA A 345 -10.15 2.49 11.58
N LEU A 346 -9.01 2.55 12.26
CA LEU A 346 -7.70 2.58 11.64
C LEU A 346 -7.39 1.29 10.86
N LEU A 347 -7.93 0.16 11.31
CA LEU A 347 -7.68 -1.18 10.76
C LEU A 347 -8.77 -1.60 9.78
N THR A 348 -10.03 -1.34 10.14
CA THR A 348 -11.21 -1.82 9.39
C THR A 348 -11.84 -0.75 8.51
N GLY A 349 -11.53 0.53 8.76
CA GLY A 349 -12.20 1.67 8.14
C GLY A 349 -13.58 2.00 8.73
N GLU A 350 -14.04 1.29 9.79
CA GLU A 350 -15.34 1.47 10.42
C GLU A 350 -15.23 2.32 11.68
N SER A 351 -16.02 3.40 11.75
CA SER A 351 -15.98 4.34 12.88
C SER A 351 -16.80 3.88 14.10
N MET A 352 -17.69 2.89 13.94
CA MET A 352 -18.50 2.35 15.04
C MET A 352 -17.62 1.55 16.00
N PRO A 353 -17.57 1.90 17.30
CA PRO A 353 -16.82 1.12 18.28
C PRO A 353 -17.36 -0.32 18.40
N VAL A 354 -16.45 -1.26 18.58
CA VAL A 354 -16.76 -2.69 18.73
C VAL A 354 -16.75 -3.03 20.22
N PRO A 355 -17.84 -3.63 20.77
CA PRO A 355 -17.85 -4.09 22.16
C PRO A 355 -16.75 -5.11 22.44
N LYS A 356 -16.09 -5.00 23.59
CA LYS A 356 -15.05 -5.90 24.06
C LYS A 356 -15.35 -6.32 25.50
N ALA A 357 -15.34 -7.63 25.72
CA ALA A 357 -15.53 -8.26 27.01
C ALA A 357 -14.36 -9.22 27.33
N VAL A 358 -14.34 -9.75 28.55
CA VAL A 358 -13.33 -10.74 28.95
C VAL A 358 -13.38 -11.95 28.01
N GLY A 359 -12.21 -12.34 27.46
CA GLY A 359 -12.07 -13.39 26.46
C GLY A 359 -12.07 -12.88 25.01
N ASP A 360 -12.36 -11.60 24.75
CA ASP A 360 -12.31 -11.02 23.41
C ASP A 360 -10.90 -10.59 23.04
N ARG A 361 -10.56 -10.74 21.75
CA ARG A 361 -9.31 -10.25 21.21
C ARG A 361 -9.37 -8.75 20.92
N VAL A 362 -8.26 -8.06 21.21
CA VAL A 362 -8.00 -6.68 20.84
C VAL A 362 -6.79 -6.58 19.94
N THR A 363 -6.81 -5.63 19.01
CA THR A 363 -5.74 -5.46 18.02
C THR A 363 -4.97 -4.16 18.32
N GLY A 364 -3.64 -4.25 18.26
CA GLY A 364 -2.76 -3.09 18.38
C GLY A 364 -3.07 -2.01 17.33
N GLY A 365 -3.11 -0.74 17.79
CA GLY A 365 -3.52 0.39 16.96
C GLY A 365 -5.00 0.79 17.09
N SER A 366 -5.85 -0.04 17.72
CA SER A 366 -7.23 0.33 18.09
C SER A 366 -7.24 1.29 19.27
N ILE A 367 -8.26 2.13 19.37
CA ILE A 367 -8.41 3.09 20.47
C ILE A 367 -9.47 2.54 21.44
N ASN A 368 -9.12 2.40 22.72
CA ASN A 368 -10.11 2.08 23.76
C ASN A 368 -11.02 3.29 23.99
N VAL A 369 -12.34 3.12 23.93
CA VAL A 369 -13.30 4.24 23.92
C VAL A 369 -13.91 4.49 25.29
N SER A 370 -14.43 3.46 25.99
CA SER A 370 -15.38 3.66 27.09
C SER A 370 -14.81 3.36 28.47
N SER A 371 -14.23 2.20 28.73
CA SER A 371 -13.81 1.78 30.10
C SER A 371 -12.38 1.23 30.09
N PRO A 372 -11.65 1.25 31.20
CA PRO A 372 -10.34 0.64 31.29
C PRO A 372 -10.42 -0.86 31.00
N LEU A 373 -9.48 -1.35 30.17
CA LEU A 373 -9.33 -2.75 29.84
C LEU A 373 -7.97 -3.25 30.33
N LEU A 374 -7.94 -4.45 30.91
CA LEU A 374 -6.71 -5.20 31.13
C LEU A 374 -6.53 -6.19 29.98
N VAL A 375 -5.42 -6.08 29.28
CA VAL A 375 -5.12 -6.83 28.09
C VAL A 375 -3.87 -7.68 28.31
N ARG A 376 -3.99 -9.00 28.17
CA ARG A 376 -2.84 -9.91 28.15
C ARG A 376 -2.24 -9.92 26.75
N VAL A 377 -0.96 -9.65 26.67
CA VAL A 377 -0.19 -9.58 25.41
C VAL A 377 -0.10 -10.97 24.78
N GLU A 378 -0.55 -11.10 23.53
CA GLU A 378 -0.35 -12.31 22.70
C GLU A 378 0.78 -12.10 21.69
N GLN A 379 0.83 -10.93 21.02
CA GLN A 379 1.82 -10.63 19.99
C GLN A 379 2.35 -9.21 20.15
N VAL A 380 3.67 -9.05 19.93
CA VAL A 380 4.38 -7.77 20.07
C VAL A 380 5.17 -7.42 18.81
N GLY A 381 5.43 -6.14 18.61
CA GLY A 381 6.32 -5.63 17.56
C GLY A 381 5.90 -6.08 16.15
N ASP A 382 6.82 -6.70 15.42
CA ASP A 382 6.59 -7.15 14.03
C ASP A 382 5.63 -8.33 13.89
N ALA A 383 5.30 -9.03 14.98
CA ALA A 383 4.32 -10.11 14.95
C ALA A 383 2.88 -9.62 14.98
N THR A 384 2.63 -8.35 15.35
CA THR A 384 1.28 -7.77 15.45
C THR A 384 0.56 -7.69 14.10
N ARG A 385 -0.78 -7.75 14.15
CA ARG A 385 -1.66 -7.60 12.99
C ARG A 385 -1.43 -6.27 12.25
N LEU A 386 -1.25 -5.18 12.99
CA LEU A 386 -0.94 -3.88 12.41
C LEU A 386 0.40 -3.88 11.66
N ALA A 387 1.43 -4.53 12.21
CA ALA A 387 2.72 -4.68 11.53
C ALA A 387 2.60 -5.53 10.25
N ALA A 388 1.78 -6.59 10.26
CA ALA A 388 1.49 -7.39 9.07
C ALA A 388 0.78 -6.55 7.98
N ILE A 389 -0.23 -5.75 8.35
CA ILE A 389 -0.92 -4.83 7.42
C ILE A 389 0.06 -3.81 6.84
N ARG A 390 0.91 -3.19 7.69
CA ARG A 390 1.94 -2.26 7.25
C ARG A 390 2.89 -2.89 6.21
N ARG A 391 3.34 -4.12 6.44
CA ARG A 391 4.20 -4.86 5.50
C ARG A 391 3.54 -5.07 4.14
N LEU A 392 2.26 -5.45 4.13
CA LEU A 392 1.50 -5.64 2.90
C LEU A 392 1.35 -4.33 2.12
N MET A 393 1.08 -3.22 2.82
CA MET A 393 1.00 -1.89 2.21
C MET A 393 2.36 -1.41 1.66
N GLU A 394 3.44 -1.65 2.39
CA GLU A 394 4.81 -1.35 1.93
C GLU A 394 5.15 -2.13 0.67
N ARG A 395 4.74 -3.40 0.60
CA ARG A 395 4.90 -4.24 -0.59
C ARG A 395 4.13 -3.67 -1.79
N ALA A 396 2.85 -3.35 -1.62
CA ALA A 396 2.03 -2.74 -2.65
C ALA A 396 2.60 -1.38 -3.12
N ALA A 397 3.14 -0.60 -2.17
CA ALA A 397 3.73 0.71 -2.46
C ALA A 397 5.06 0.62 -3.22
N THR A 398 5.72 -0.53 -3.26
CA THR A 398 6.98 -0.75 -3.99
C THR A 398 6.78 -1.40 -5.36
N GLU A 399 5.76 -2.25 -5.53
CA GLU A 399 5.50 -2.92 -6.81
C GLU A 399 5.06 -1.96 -7.91
N LYS A 400 5.56 -2.18 -9.13
CA LYS A 400 5.29 -1.35 -10.31
C LYS A 400 4.18 -1.95 -11.16
N PRO A 401 3.07 -1.22 -11.40
CA PRO A 401 2.00 -1.66 -12.29
C PRO A 401 2.47 -1.81 -13.74
N ARG A 402 1.87 -2.75 -14.48
CA ARG A 402 2.22 -3.00 -15.88
C ARG A 402 2.02 -1.78 -16.79
N ILE A 403 0.95 -1.02 -16.58
CA ILE A 403 0.68 0.22 -17.35
C ILE A 403 1.80 1.26 -17.12
N ALA A 404 2.35 1.37 -15.92
CA ALA A 404 3.43 2.31 -15.62
C ALA A 404 4.71 1.94 -16.40
N SER A 405 5.06 0.65 -16.51
CA SER A 405 6.25 0.20 -17.25
C SER A 405 6.17 0.47 -18.76
N LEU A 406 4.98 0.37 -19.34
CA LEU A 406 4.74 0.71 -20.73
C LEU A 406 4.91 2.21 -20.98
N SER A 407 4.36 3.05 -20.10
CA SER A 407 4.49 4.52 -20.21
C SER A 407 5.94 4.98 -20.15
N ASP A 408 6.78 4.33 -19.32
CA ASP A 408 8.21 4.63 -19.21
C ASP A 408 8.99 4.32 -20.50
N ARG A 409 8.65 3.21 -21.14
CA ARG A 409 9.29 2.82 -22.42
C ARG A 409 8.95 3.79 -23.54
N ILE A 410 7.69 4.21 -23.62
CA ILE A 410 7.21 5.20 -24.60
C ILE A 410 7.91 6.55 -24.36
N ALA A 411 8.06 7.00 -23.12
CA ALA A 411 8.71 8.26 -22.79
C ALA A 411 10.17 8.33 -23.24
N ALA A 412 10.92 7.22 -23.21
CA ALA A 412 12.31 7.19 -23.67
C ALA A 412 12.44 7.45 -25.18
N TYR A 413 11.62 6.76 -26.00
CA TYR A 413 11.61 7.00 -27.46
C TYR A 413 11.13 8.41 -27.81
N PHE A 414 10.15 8.91 -27.05
CA PHE A 414 9.63 10.25 -27.26
C PHE A 414 10.70 11.33 -27.10
N ILE A 415 11.58 11.25 -26.08
CA ILE A 415 12.67 12.20 -25.87
C ILE A 415 13.65 12.25 -27.04
N VAL A 416 14.01 11.07 -27.60
CA VAL A 416 14.90 11.00 -28.78
C VAL A 416 14.23 11.68 -29.98
N THR A 417 12.98 11.33 -30.27
CA THR A 417 12.21 11.94 -31.37
C THR A 417 12.11 13.46 -31.21
N LEU A 418 11.86 13.90 -29.98
CA LEU A 418 11.78 15.34 -29.67
C LEU A 418 13.08 16.08 -29.97
N LEU A 419 14.22 15.55 -29.54
CA LEU A 419 15.51 16.18 -29.78
C LEU A 419 15.81 16.31 -31.27
N VAL A 420 15.46 15.26 -32.06
CA VAL A 420 15.61 15.29 -33.53
C VAL A 420 14.68 16.34 -34.14
N LEU A 421 13.41 16.41 -33.71
CA LEU A 421 12.44 17.39 -34.18
C LEU A 421 12.90 18.83 -33.83
N ALA A 422 13.34 19.06 -32.59
CA ALA A 422 13.81 20.36 -32.15
C ALA A 422 15.03 20.81 -32.96
N ALA A 423 16.02 19.91 -33.16
CA ALA A 423 17.20 20.22 -33.98
C ALA A 423 16.82 20.50 -35.43
N GLY A 424 15.96 19.66 -36.02
CA GLY A 424 15.48 19.88 -37.41
C GLY A 424 14.70 21.18 -37.56
N THR A 425 13.83 21.52 -36.58
CA THR A 425 13.09 22.77 -36.58
C THR A 425 14.01 23.98 -36.41
N GLY A 426 15.01 23.89 -35.53
CA GLY A 426 16.02 24.96 -35.34
C GLY A 426 16.80 25.24 -36.62
N VAL A 427 17.23 24.19 -37.33
CA VAL A 427 17.92 24.31 -38.62
C VAL A 427 16.98 24.92 -39.69
N ALA A 428 15.74 24.47 -39.78
CA ALA A 428 14.76 25.02 -40.73
C ALA A 428 14.51 26.53 -40.50
N TRP A 429 14.30 26.93 -39.25
CA TRP A 429 14.13 28.35 -38.92
C TRP A 429 15.39 29.15 -39.10
N TYR A 430 16.57 28.57 -38.86
CA TYR A 430 17.83 29.25 -39.17
C TYR A 430 17.98 29.62 -40.66
N LEU A 431 17.41 28.80 -41.55
CA LEU A 431 17.38 29.06 -42.98
C LEU A 431 16.28 30.04 -43.42
N ILE A 432 15.16 30.15 -42.65
CA ILE A 432 14.01 31.01 -42.96
C ILE A 432 14.18 32.38 -42.29
N ASP A 433 14.42 32.38 -40.97
CA ASP A 433 14.58 33.55 -40.14
C ASP A 433 15.55 33.25 -38.97
N PRO A 434 16.84 33.53 -39.10
CA PRO A 434 17.86 33.25 -38.09
C PRO A 434 17.56 33.85 -36.72
N ALA A 435 16.87 34.99 -36.63
CA ALA A 435 16.53 35.65 -35.37
C ALA A 435 15.54 34.79 -34.56
N ARG A 436 14.64 34.12 -35.25
CA ARG A 436 13.61 33.23 -34.60
C ARG A 436 14.11 31.83 -34.31
N ALA A 437 15.19 31.38 -34.91
CA ALA A 437 15.64 29.99 -34.86
C ALA A 437 15.88 29.47 -33.43
N LEU A 438 16.53 30.25 -32.59
CA LEU A 438 16.90 29.86 -31.22
C LEU A 438 15.66 29.71 -30.33
N TRP A 439 14.76 30.69 -30.31
CA TRP A 439 13.64 30.63 -29.43
C TRP A 439 12.58 29.60 -29.89
N VAL A 440 12.43 29.35 -31.20
CA VAL A 440 11.59 28.24 -31.67
C VAL A 440 12.21 26.91 -31.27
N PHE A 441 13.53 26.73 -31.43
CA PHE A 441 14.23 25.54 -30.94
C PHE A 441 13.99 25.31 -29.45
N VAL A 442 14.14 26.34 -28.61
CA VAL A 442 13.88 26.29 -27.16
C VAL A 442 12.42 25.97 -26.88
N SER A 443 11.47 26.61 -27.58
CA SER A 443 10.03 26.37 -27.40
C SER A 443 9.65 24.90 -27.65
N VAL A 444 10.19 24.28 -28.72
CA VAL A 444 9.95 22.87 -29.05
C VAL A 444 10.52 21.97 -27.96
N LEU A 445 11.73 22.25 -27.45
CA LEU A 445 12.33 21.47 -26.35
C LEU A 445 11.51 21.52 -25.07
N VAL A 446 10.93 22.69 -24.77
CA VAL A 446 10.19 22.94 -23.53
C VAL A 446 8.77 22.35 -23.57
N VAL A 447 8.05 22.60 -24.67
CA VAL A 447 6.63 22.24 -24.80
C VAL A 447 6.39 20.75 -24.71
N ALA A 448 7.33 19.97 -25.19
CA ALA A 448 7.20 18.53 -25.35
C ALA A 448 7.77 17.71 -24.18
N CYS A 449 7.91 18.31 -22.97
CA CYS A 449 8.24 17.51 -21.79
C CYS A 449 7.12 16.50 -21.51
N PRO A 450 7.40 15.17 -21.48
CA PRO A 450 6.38 14.16 -21.17
C PRO A 450 6.06 14.06 -19.67
N CYS A 451 6.14 15.17 -18.93
CA CYS A 451 5.97 15.22 -17.48
C CYS A 451 4.56 14.72 -17.07
N ALA A 452 3.52 15.20 -17.74
CA ALA A 452 2.14 14.79 -17.51
C ALA A 452 1.93 13.29 -17.79
N LEU A 453 2.58 12.74 -18.83
CA LEU A 453 2.49 11.32 -19.21
C LEU A 453 3.09 10.41 -18.14
N SER A 454 4.26 10.76 -17.59
CA SER A 454 4.94 9.95 -16.57
C SER A 454 4.23 9.97 -15.22
N LEU A 455 3.41 11.00 -14.94
CA LEU A 455 2.65 11.15 -13.70
C LEU A 455 1.24 10.55 -13.76
N ALA A 456 0.67 10.39 -14.94
CA ALA A 456 -0.72 10.00 -15.15
C ALA A 456 -1.11 8.72 -14.40
N THR A 457 -0.30 7.67 -14.51
CA THR A 457 -0.56 6.36 -13.89
C THR A 457 -0.16 6.30 -12.42
N PRO A 458 1.08 6.65 -12.01
CA PRO A 458 1.51 6.49 -10.61
C PRO A 458 0.67 7.29 -9.63
N THR A 459 0.32 8.54 -9.98
CA THR A 459 -0.47 9.40 -9.08
C THR A 459 -1.88 8.85 -8.88
N ALA A 460 -2.57 8.42 -9.95
CA ALA A 460 -3.92 7.88 -9.85
C ALA A 460 -3.94 6.57 -9.02
N LEU A 461 -2.96 5.69 -9.21
CA LEU A 461 -2.86 4.44 -8.45
C LEU A 461 -2.56 4.68 -6.98
N THR A 462 -1.65 5.60 -6.65
CA THR A 462 -1.35 5.94 -5.25
C THR A 462 -2.58 6.48 -4.53
N VAL A 463 -3.32 7.41 -5.16
CA VAL A 463 -4.57 7.95 -4.60
C VAL A 463 -5.62 6.86 -4.45
N ALA A 464 -5.76 5.96 -5.42
CA ALA A 464 -6.69 4.85 -5.37
C ALA A 464 -6.34 3.86 -4.24
N THR A 465 -5.05 3.50 -4.09
CA THR A 465 -4.58 2.60 -3.03
C THR A 465 -4.88 3.17 -1.64
N ASP A 466 -4.58 4.46 -1.41
CA ASP A 466 -4.92 5.15 -0.15
C ASP A 466 -6.44 5.13 0.12
N THR A 467 -7.23 5.43 -0.91
CA THR A 467 -8.68 5.46 -0.79
C THR A 467 -9.26 4.06 -0.49
N LEU A 468 -8.77 3.01 -1.18
CA LEU A 468 -9.16 1.61 -0.94
C LEU A 468 -8.80 1.18 0.49
N ALA A 469 -7.59 1.50 0.95
CA ALA A 469 -7.15 1.18 2.31
C ALA A 469 -8.07 1.78 3.38
N ARG A 470 -8.51 3.04 3.20
CA ARG A 470 -9.50 3.72 4.07
C ARG A 470 -10.90 3.08 4.04
N MET A 471 -11.21 2.31 3.00
CA MET A 471 -12.45 1.54 2.88
C MET A 471 -12.33 0.11 3.46
N GLY A 472 -11.18 -0.24 4.04
CA GLY A 472 -10.88 -1.58 4.52
C GLY A 472 -10.48 -2.58 3.42
N VAL A 473 -10.18 -2.09 2.20
CA VAL A 473 -9.72 -2.89 1.06
C VAL A 473 -8.22 -2.66 0.88
N LEU A 474 -7.41 -3.58 1.40
CA LEU A 474 -5.96 -3.47 1.36
C LEU A 474 -5.41 -4.07 0.07
N VAL A 475 -4.82 -3.24 -0.77
CA VAL A 475 -4.09 -3.67 -1.97
C VAL A 475 -2.69 -4.10 -1.58
N THR A 476 -2.27 -5.31 -1.95
CA THR A 476 -0.97 -5.90 -1.59
C THR A 476 -0.01 -5.98 -2.77
N ARG A 477 -0.53 -5.88 -4.01
CA ARG A 477 0.26 -5.93 -5.25
C ARG A 477 -0.11 -4.82 -6.22
N GLY A 478 0.90 -4.26 -6.89
CA GLY A 478 0.74 -3.09 -7.74
C GLY A 478 -0.20 -3.26 -8.95
N HIS A 479 -0.34 -4.49 -9.48
CA HIS A 479 -1.22 -4.78 -10.62
C HIS A 479 -2.69 -5.03 -10.22
N ALA A 480 -2.97 -5.23 -8.93
CA ALA A 480 -4.27 -5.66 -8.43
C ALA A 480 -5.43 -4.72 -8.83
N ILE A 481 -5.23 -3.40 -8.70
CA ILE A 481 -6.26 -2.40 -9.07
C ILE A 481 -6.58 -2.48 -10.56
N GLU A 482 -5.56 -2.60 -11.42
CA GLU A 482 -5.73 -2.71 -12.86
C GLU A 482 -6.48 -3.97 -13.25
N THR A 483 -6.11 -5.11 -12.66
CA THR A 483 -6.70 -6.41 -12.95
C THR A 483 -8.13 -6.50 -12.39
N LEU A 484 -8.36 -6.02 -11.16
CA LEU A 484 -9.70 -5.97 -10.56
C LEU A 484 -10.66 -5.11 -11.39
N ALA A 485 -10.19 -3.98 -11.92
CA ALA A 485 -11.02 -3.11 -12.76
C ALA A 485 -11.45 -3.78 -14.08
N ARG A 486 -10.65 -4.73 -14.58
CA ARG A 486 -10.94 -5.52 -15.80
C ARG A 486 -11.66 -6.82 -15.52
N ALA A 487 -11.75 -7.24 -14.25
CA ALA A 487 -12.39 -8.48 -13.89
C ALA A 487 -13.85 -8.52 -14.37
N ASN A 488 -14.17 -9.59 -15.10
CA ASN A 488 -15.49 -9.86 -15.65
C ASN A 488 -16.05 -11.22 -15.22
N ARG A 489 -15.26 -12.01 -14.49
CA ARG A 489 -15.67 -13.26 -13.87
C ARG A 489 -15.23 -13.28 -12.41
N PHE A 490 -16.20 -13.40 -11.49
CA PHE A 490 -15.96 -13.43 -10.05
C PHE A 490 -16.30 -14.81 -9.51
N VAL A 491 -15.31 -15.46 -8.92
CA VAL A 491 -15.43 -16.81 -8.37
C VAL A 491 -15.28 -16.72 -6.86
N PHE A 492 -16.23 -17.28 -6.15
CA PHE A 492 -16.25 -17.28 -4.70
C PHE A 492 -15.98 -18.69 -4.16
N ASP A 493 -15.17 -18.75 -3.11
CA ASP A 493 -15.22 -19.91 -2.23
C ASP A 493 -16.48 -19.86 -1.36
N LYS A 494 -16.96 -20.99 -0.87
CA LYS A 494 -18.14 -21.04 0.00
C LYS A 494 -17.77 -20.75 1.46
N THR A 495 -16.92 -21.59 2.04
CA THR A 495 -16.69 -21.65 3.48
C THR A 495 -15.78 -20.54 3.97
N GLY A 496 -16.19 -19.78 5.02
CA GLY A 496 -15.42 -18.64 5.51
C GLY A 496 -15.41 -17.40 4.60
N THR A 497 -15.94 -17.53 3.38
CA THR A 497 -16.04 -16.46 2.37
C THR A 497 -17.48 -15.99 2.20
N LEU A 498 -18.32 -16.71 1.47
CA LEU A 498 -19.76 -16.39 1.37
C LEU A 498 -20.50 -16.72 2.67
N THR A 499 -19.94 -17.60 3.49
CA THR A 499 -20.44 -17.96 4.81
C THR A 499 -19.50 -17.44 5.89
N LEU A 500 -19.98 -17.43 7.14
CA LEU A 500 -19.21 -16.95 8.29
C LEU A 500 -18.17 -17.97 8.80
N GLY A 501 -18.18 -19.22 8.31
CA GLY A 501 -17.40 -20.34 8.86
C GLY A 501 -17.87 -20.75 10.26
N LYS A 502 -19.06 -20.29 10.65
CA LYS A 502 -19.67 -20.57 11.97
C LYS A 502 -20.92 -21.40 11.76
N MET A 503 -20.87 -22.64 12.25
CA MET A 503 -22.03 -23.49 12.24
C MET A 503 -23.13 -22.91 13.13
N ARG A 504 -24.38 -22.95 12.64
CA ARG A 504 -25.59 -22.62 13.42
C ARG A 504 -26.59 -23.74 13.28
N VAL A 505 -27.37 -23.95 14.33
CA VAL A 505 -28.54 -24.84 14.29
C VAL A 505 -29.61 -24.13 13.46
N GLU A 506 -29.95 -24.69 12.29
CA GLU A 506 -30.98 -24.14 11.39
C GLU A 506 -32.35 -24.69 11.71
N GLU A 507 -32.39 -25.98 12.09
CA GLU A 507 -33.64 -26.67 12.37
C GLU A 507 -33.40 -27.78 13.40
N VAL A 508 -34.38 -27.99 14.28
CA VAL A 508 -34.41 -29.05 15.27
C VAL A 508 -35.69 -29.86 15.05
N CYS A 509 -35.53 -31.18 14.88
CA CYS A 509 -36.65 -32.13 14.77
C CYS A 509 -36.71 -33.01 16.01
N ALA A 510 -37.68 -32.80 16.87
CA ALA A 510 -37.93 -33.69 18.02
C ALA A 510 -38.54 -35.00 17.54
N LEU A 511 -37.99 -36.12 17.98
CA LEU A 511 -38.44 -37.48 17.62
C LEU A 511 -39.04 -38.20 18.81
N GLY A 512 -38.94 -37.67 20.03
CA GLY A 512 -39.47 -38.20 21.27
C GLY A 512 -40.40 -37.21 21.99
N SER A 513 -40.54 -37.35 23.30
CA SER A 513 -41.35 -36.51 24.17
C SER A 513 -40.64 -35.24 24.64
N VAL A 514 -39.35 -35.07 24.29
CA VAL A 514 -38.52 -33.91 24.69
C VAL A 514 -38.74 -32.79 23.70
N ASP A 515 -38.98 -31.56 24.21
CA ASP A 515 -39.13 -30.40 23.35
C ASP A 515 -37.82 -29.92 22.69
N ALA A 516 -37.92 -29.12 21.63
CA ALA A 516 -36.79 -28.69 20.85
C ALA A 516 -35.76 -27.90 21.69
N ASP A 517 -36.20 -27.02 22.60
CA ASP A 517 -35.31 -26.20 23.42
C ASP A 517 -34.51 -27.06 24.40
N ARG A 518 -35.16 -28.04 25.04
CA ARG A 518 -34.51 -29.02 25.90
C ARG A 518 -33.52 -29.90 25.16
N LEU A 519 -33.83 -30.28 23.90
CA LEU A 519 -32.92 -31.05 23.04
C LEU A 519 -31.66 -30.27 22.76
N VAL A 520 -31.76 -28.96 22.48
CA VAL A 520 -30.59 -28.10 22.24
C VAL A 520 -29.73 -28.02 23.51
N VAL A 521 -30.32 -27.84 24.70
CA VAL A 521 -29.62 -27.83 25.98
C VAL A 521 -28.89 -29.14 26.26
N LEU A 522 -29.52 -30.32 26.03
CA LEU A 522 -28.89 -31.64 26.20
C LEU A 522 -27.73 -31.84 25.21
N ALA A 523 -27.93 -31.48 23.94
CA ALA A 523 -26.91 -31.53 22.91
C ALA A 523 -25.70 -30.64 23.24
N ALA A 524 -25.94 -29.39 23.66
CA ALA A 524 -24.91 -28.45 24.07
C ALA A 524 -24.13 -28.96 25.31
N ALA A 525 -24.81 -29.62 26.26
CA ALA A 525 -24.17 -30.18 27.45
C ALA A 525 -23.15 -31.25 27.09
N ILE A 526 -23.51 -32.22 26.23
CA ILE A 526 -22.59 -33.30 25.81
C ILE A 526 -21.42 -32.75 24.99
N GLU A 527 -21.65 -31.73 24.15
CA GLU A 527 -20.66 -31.08 23.32
C GLU A 527 -19.82 -30.02 24.05
N GLN A 528 -19.97 -29.88 25.38
CA GLN A 528 -19.31 -28.84 26.18
C GLN A 528 -17.78 -28.98 26.18
N GLY A 529 -17.27 -30.22 26.09
CA GLY A 529 -15.83 -30.51 26.03
C GLY A 529 -15.23 -30.52 24.62
N SER A 530 -16.02 -30.28 23.59
CA SER A 530 -15.59 -30.35 22.19
C SER A 530 -15.23 -28.99 21.64
N ALA A 531 -14.08 -28.89 20.92
CA ALA A 531 -13.68 -27.74 20.15
C ALA A 531 -14.22 -27.78 18.71
N HIS A 532 -15.03 -28.74 18.32
CA HIS A 532 -15.57 -28.91 16.99
C HIS A 532 -16.54 -27.76 16.64
N PRO A 533 -16.60 -27.24 15.39
CA PRO A 533 -17.54 -26.19 14.97
C PRO A 533 -19.01 -26.50 15.25
N VAL A 534 -19.42 -27.79 15.14
CA VAL A 534 -20.75 -28.25 15.50
C VAL A 534 -21.08 -28.00 16.99
N ALA A 535 -20.11 -28.29 17.86
CA ALA A 535 -20.24 -28.02 19.28
C ALA A 535 -20.43 -26.53 19.59
N ALA A 536 -19.67 -25.69 18.90
CA ALA A 536 -19.80 -24.23 19.02
C ALA A 536 -21.21 -23.77 18.57
N GLY A 537 -21.74 -24.34 17.48
CA GLY A 537 -23.07 -24.04 16.96
C GLY A 537 -24.19 -24.44 17.94
N LEU A 538 -24.08 -25.64 18.56
CA LEU A 538 -25.04 -26.11 19.56
C LEU A 538 -25.01 -25.25 20.85
N ARG A 539 -23.81 -24.91 21.35
CA ARG A 539 -23.66 -24.02 22.51
C ARG A 539 -24.23 -22.62 22.24
N ALA A 540 -23.98 -22.09 21.04
CA ALA A 540 -24.55 -20.82 20.66
C ALA A 540 -26.09 -20.86 20.58
N ALA A 541 -26.69 -21.99 20.15
CA ALA A 541 -28.13 -22.17 20.11
C ALA A 541 -28.75 -22.33 21.53
N ALA A 542 -28.02 -22.94 22.47
CA ALA A 542 -28.44 -23.04 23.88
C ALA A 542 -28.40 -21.67 24.62
N GLY A 543 -27.62 -20.69 24.13
CA GLY A 543 -27.54 -19.33 24.68
C GLY A 543 -27.06 -19.33 26.14
N GLU A 544 -27.79 -18.60 27.01
CA GLU A 544 -27.50 -18.50 28.45
C GLU A 544 -28.16 -19.59 29.31
N ALA A 545 -28.77 -20.59 28.67
CA ALA A 545 -29.42 -21.70 29.39
C ALA A 545 -28.40 -22.46 30.25
N ALA A 546 -28.78 -22.77 31.50
CA ALA A 546 -27.95 -23.59 32.37
C ALA A 546 -27.80 -25.01 31.83
N LEU A 547 -26.59 -25.39 31.48
CA LEU A 547 -26.31 -26.72 30.95
C LEU A 547 -26.25 -27.77 32.11
N PRO A 548 -26.90 -28.90 31.99
CA PRO A 548 -26.81 -29.99 32.97
C PRO A 548 -25.39 -30.56 33.03
N ALA A 549 -25.01 -31.08 34.23
CA ALA A 549 -23.73 -31.74 34.42
C ALA A 549 -23.68 -33.05 33.63
N VAL A 550 -22.56 -33.32 33.00
CA VAL A 550 -22.32 -34.53 32.21
C VAL A 550 -21.25 -35.39 32.88
N ALA A 551 -21.56 -36.62 33.14
CA ALA A 551 -20.59 -37.60 33.61
C ALA A 551 -20.18 -38.55 32.47
N GLU A 552 -19.05 -39.23 32.61
CA GLU A 552 -18.51 -40.20 31.63
C GLU A 552 -18.45 -39.67 30.20
N LEU A 553 -18.07 -38.41 30.06
CA LEU A 553 -17.97 -37.75 28.76
C LEU A 553 -16.82 -38.36 27.93
N ALA A 554 -17.12 -38.85 26.73
CA ALA A 554 -16.11 -39.38 25.82
C ALA A 554 -16.42 -39.02 24.36
N ALA A 555 -15.37 -38.90 23.56
CA ALA A 555 -15.44 -38.55 22.14
C ALA A 555 -14.96 -39.69 21.25
N GLU A 556 -15.69 -39.96 20.19
CA GLU A 556 -15.31 -40.91 19.12
C GLU A 556 -14.89 -40.09 17.88
N THR A 557 -13.62 -40.19 17.54
CA THR A 557 -13.02 -39.34 16.49
C THR A 557 -13.77 -39.48 15.16
N GLY A 558 -14.27 -38.32 14.65
CA GLY A 558 -14.99 -38.25 13.38
C GLY A 558 -16.40 -38.81 13.39
N GLN A 559 -16.92 -39.27 14.52
CA GLN A 559 -18.25 -39.88 14.66
C GLN A 559 -19.19 -39.06 15.55
N GLY A 560 -18.78 -38.75 16.78
CA GLY A 560 -19.62 -38.04 17.73
C GLY A 560 -19.12 -38.09 19.16
N MET A 561 -19.98 -37.70 20.09
CA MET A 561 -19.71 -37.75 21.54
C MET A 561 -20.81 -38.51 22.29
N HIS A 562 -20.46 -38.95 23.48
CA HIS A 562 -21.45 -39.55 24.41
C HIS A 562 -21.12 -39.22 25.86
N GLY A 563 -22.13 -39.24 26.68
CA GLY A 563 -22.00 -38.99 28.12
C GLY A 563 -23.25 -39.34 28.86
N VAL A 564 -23.20 -39.27 30.22
CA VAL A 564 -24.36 -39.51 31.09
C VAL A 564 -24.88 -38.15 31.56
N VAL A 565 -26.11 -37.82 31.21
CA VAL A 565 -26.80 -36.58 31.60
C VAL A 565 -28.04 -36.97 32.38
N GLU A 566 -28.19 -36.43 33.60
CA GLU A 566 -29.33 -36.73 34.49
C GLU A 566 -29.59 -38.24 34.71
N GLY A 567 -28.51 -39.05 34.69
CA GLY A 567 -28.58 -40.51 34.88
C GLY A 567 -28.86 -41.32 33.61
N GLU A 568 -29.10 -40.64 32.47
CA GLU A 568 -29.33 -41.28 31.18
C GLU A 568 -28.08 -41.16 30.28
N ARG A 569 -27.69 -42.29 29.62
CA ARG A 569 -26.59 -42.25 28.66
C ARG A 569 -27.12 -41.81 27.31
N LEU A 570 -26.52 -40.70 26.82
CA LEU A 570 -26.89 -40.09 25.56
C LEU A 570 -25.70 -40.13 24.58
N TRP A 571 -26.01 -40.25 23.28
CA TRP A 571 -25.09 -40.24 22.17
C TRP A 571 -25.47 -39.12 21.21
N ILE A 572 -24.52 -38.29 20.80
CA ILE A 572 -24.72 -37.26 19.80
C ILE A 572 -23.66 -37.38 18.70
N GLY A 573 -24.04 -37.29 17.44
CA GLY A 573 -23.10 -37.39 16.32
C GLY A 573 -23.76 -37.74 15.00
N ARG A 574 -22.97 -38.35 14.10
CA ARG A 574 -23.49 -38.83 12.81
C ARG A 574 -24.65 -39.81 12.99
N PRO A 575 -25.78 -39.63 12.29
CA PRO A 575 -26.97 -40.49 12.48
C PRO A 575 -26.67 -41.97 12.35
N GLY A 576 -25.84 -42.41 11.38
CA GLY A 576 -25.46 -43.79 11.18
C GLY A 576 -24.62 -44.37 12.34
N TRP A 577 -23.70 -43.59 12.94
CA TRP A 577 -22.95 -44.00 14.11
C TRP A 577 -23.84 -44.10 15.35
N VAL A 578 -24.67 -43.07 15.59
CA VAL A 578 -25.62 -43.06 16.72
C VAL A 578 -26.58 -44.26 16.63
N ALA A 579 -27.10 -44.58 15.42
CA ALA A 579 -27.92 -45.76 15.19
C ALA A 579 -27.21 -47.05 15.60
N GLY A 580 -25.92 -47.21 15.21
CA GLY A 580 -25.11 -48.39 15.53
C GLY A 580 -24.85 -48.56 17.02
N VAL A 581 -24.44 -47.49 17.74
CA VAL A 581 -24.09 -47.55 19.17
C VAL A 581 -25.32 -47.67 20.07
N ALA A 582 -26.44 -47.05 19.67
CA ALA A 582 -27.70 -47.13 20.41
C ALA A 582 -28.54 -48.35 20.05
N GLY A 583 -28.17 -49.13 19.03
CA GLY A 583 -28.93 -50.31 18.55
C GLY A 583 -30.27 -49.94 17.93
N LEU A 584 -30.37 -48.78 17.31
CA LEU A 584 -31.61 -48.21 16.77
C LEU A 584 -31.66 -48.31 15.23
N ALA A 585 -32.82 -48.54 14.66
CA ALA A 585 -33.03 -48.35 13.22
C ALA A 585 -32.99 -46.84 12.87
N ALA A 586 -32.56 -46.50 11.66
CA ALA A 586 -32.55 -45.10 11.20
C ALA A 586 -33.95 -44.48 11.29
N PRO A 587 -34.10 -43.24 11.84
CA PRO A 587 -35.41 -42.64 11.98
C PRO A 587 -36.01 -42.30 10.62
N ALA A 588 -37.29 -42.54 10.42
CA ALA A 588 -38.00 -42.28 9.13
C ALA A 588 -37.91 -40.81 8.70
N ALA A 589 -37.83 -39.89 9.66
CA ALA A 589 -37.71 -38.48 9.39
C ALA A 589 -36.32 -38.05 8.82
N LEU A 590 -35.30 -38.92 8.95
CA LEU A 590 -33.90 -38.55 8.58
C LEU A 590 -33.78 -38.17 7.09
N ALA A 591 -34.41 -38.96 6.20
CA ALA A 591 -34.29 -38.71 4.75
C ALA A 591 -34.88 -37.36 4.34
N GLY A 592 -36.05 -36.99 4.83
CA GLY A 592 -36.68 -35.71 4.57
C GLY A 592 -35.97 -34.53 5.24
N PHE A 593 -35.45 -34.80 6.47
CA PHE A 593 -34.72 -33.75 7.24
C PHE A 593 -33.33 -33.44 6.66
N ALA A 594 -32.69 -34.42 6.02
CA ALA A 594 -31.39 -34.21 5.36
C ALA A 594 -31.52 -33.64 3.93
N ALA A 595 -32.68 -33.70 3.30
CA ALA A 595 -32.88 -33.30 1.90
C ALA A 595 -32.55 -31.84 1.57
N PRO A 596 -32.81 -30.84 2.44
CA PRO A 596 -32.47 -29.45 2.17
C PRO A 596 -30.95 -29.16 2.19
N GLY A 597 -30.11 -30.12 2.54
CA GLY A 597 -28.65 -29.93 2.71
C GLY A 597 -28.26 -29.48 4.12
N GLY A 598 -26.97 -29.43 4.39
CA GLY A 598 -26.42 -29.11 5.71
C GLY A 598 -25.87 -30.35 6.43
N THR A 599 -25.24 -30.12 7.60
CA THR A 599 -24.74 -31.20 8.44
C THR A 599 -25.86 -31.65 9.37
N VAL A 600 -26.28 -32.91 9.24
CA VAL A 600 -27.29 -33.51 10.17
C VAL A 600 -26.55 -34.27 11.24
N ILE A 601 -26.86 -33.97 12.48
CA ILE A 601 -26.49 -34.77 13.68
C ILE A 601 -27.73 -35.27 14.39
N ALA A 602 -27.58 -36.38 15.07
CA ALA A 602 -28.66 -37.02 15.80
C ALA A 602 -28.31 -37.17 17.27
N LEU A 603 -29.31 -37.01 18.12
CA LEU A 603 -29.24 -37.29 19.55
C LEU A 603 -30.14 -38.49 19.89
N ALA A 604 -29.59 -39.46 20.59
CA ALA A 604 -30.34 -40.60 21.07
C ALA A 604 -29.95 -40.98 22.51
N GLY A 605 -30.87 -41.59 23.23
CA GLY A 605 -30.69 -42.25 24.50
C GLY A 605 -30.96 -43.73 24.41
N ARG A 606 -30.88 -44.46 25.55
CA ARG A 606 -31.23 -45.88 25.61
C ARG A 606 -32.71 -46.17 25.28
N GLY A 607 -33.56 -45.17 25.48
CA GLY A 607 -35.01 -45.26 25.20
C GLY A 607 -35.38 -45.03 23.73
N GLY A 608 -34.44 -44.64 22.87
CA GLY A 608 -34.70 -44.34 21.45
C GLY A 608 -34.15 -43.01 20.96
N TRP A 609 -34.57 -42.62 19.77
CA TRP A 609 -34.21 -41.32 19.19
C TRP A 609 -34.87 -40.18 19.94
N LEU A 610 -34.08 -39.16 20.32
CA LEU A 610 -34.55 -37.94 20.96
C LEU A 610 -34.79 -36.81 19.93
N GLY A 611 -33.84 -36.61 19.01
CA GLY A 611 -33.98 -35.57 17.98
C GLY A 611 -32.88 -35.53 16.94
N LEU A 612 -33.14 -34.79 15.89
CA LEU A 612 -32.21 -34.45 14.82
C LEU A 612 -31.96 -32.94 14.81
N PHE A 613 -30.71 -32.57 14.54
CA PHE A 613 -30.31 -31.18 14.37
C PHE A 613 -29.73 -31.01 12.98
N ARG A 614 -30.22 -30.04 12.22
CA ARG A 614 -29.58 -29.59 10.98
C ARG A 614 -28.76 -28.33 11.25
N LEU A 615 -27.47 -28.45 11.03
CA LEU A 615 -26.55 -27.34 11.16
C LEU A 615 -26.09 -26.91 9.77
N GLY A 616 -26.12 -25.62 9.57
CA GLY A 616 -25.62 -24.99 8.37
C GLY A 616 -24.61 -23.88 8.69
N ASP A 617 -23.76 -23.60 7.75
CA ASP A 617 -22.87 -22.44 7.84
C ASP A 617 -23.65 -21.22 7.36
N SER A 618 -23.78 -20.22 8.23
CA SER A 618 -24.59 -19.02 7.96
C SER A 618 -24.00 -18.20 6.84
N LEU A 619 -24.83 -17.89 5.82
CA LEU A 619 -24.46 -16.92 4.80
C LEU A 619 -24.21 -15.54 5.42
N ARG A 620 -23.18 -14.85 4.92
CA ARG A 620 -22.97 -13.43 5.26
C ARG A 620 -24.17 -12.60 4.78
N ALA A 621 -24.58 -11.64 5.61
CA ALA A 621 -25.77 -10.82 5.33
C ALA A 621 -25.64 -10.02 4.02
N ASP A 622 -24.42 -9.63 3.64
CA ASP A 622 -24.12 -8.85 2.45
C ASP A 622 -23.75 -9.71 1.20
N ALA A 623 -23.67 -11.05 1.33
CA ALA A 623 -23.37 -11.91 0.19
C ALA A 623 -24.41 -11.81 -0.95
N PRO A 624 -25.74 -11.74 -0.70
CA PRO A 624 -26.72 -11.56 -1.78
C PRO A 624 -26.63 -10.19 -2.45
N MET A 625 -26.10 -9.18 -1.77
CA MET A 625 -25.94 -7.84 -2.33
C MET A 625 -24.81 -7.83 -3.36
N ILE A 626 -23.62 -8.39 -3.01
CA ILE A 626 -22.47 -8.39 -3.92
C ILE A 626 -22.77 -9.21 -5.18
N THR A 627 -23.38 -10.39 -5.06
CA THR A 627 -23.68 -11.23 -6.22
C THR A 627 -24.68 -10.56 -7.16
N ARG A 628 -25.76 -9.95 -6.62
CA ARG A 628 -26.73 -9.19 -7.43
C ARG A 628 -26.08 -7.98 -8.12
N ARG A 629 -25.22 -7.23 -7.42
CA ARG A 629 -24.56 -6.04 -7.98
C ARG A 629 -23.62 -6.42 -9.13
N LEU A 630 -22.80 -7.47 -8.96
CA LEU A 630 -21.89 -7.96 -9.99
C LEU A 630 -22.66 -8.54 -11.21
N ALA A 631 -23.73 -9.29 -10.97
CA ALA A 631 -24.58 -9.81 -12.05
C ALA A 631 -25.25 -8.67 -12.83
N ALA A 632 -25.74 -7.62 -12.16
CA ALA A 632 -26.32 -6.44 -12.81
C ALA A 632 -25.31 -5.68 -13.68
N GLU A 633 -24.02 -5.77 -13.36
CA GLU A 633 -22.93 -5.21 -14.17
C GLU A 633 -22.48 -6.15 -15.31
N GLY A 634 -23.13 -7.30 -15.50
CA GLY A 634 -22.85 -8.27 -16.55
C GLY A 634 -21.65 -9.19 -16.25
N ALA A 635 -21.20 -9.27 -15.00
CA ALA A 635 -20.14 -10.17 -14.62
C ALA A 635 -20.65 -11.62 -14.49
N ALA A 636 -19.85 -12.59 -14.94
CA ALA A 636 -20.10 -14.01 -14.70
C ALA A 636 -19.72 -14.36 -13.25
N LEU A 637 -20.61 -15.10 -12.57
CA LEU A 637 -20.41 -15.54 -11.19
C LEU A 637 -20.16 -17.03 -11.11
N GLY A 638 -19.19 -17.44 -10.28
CA GLY A 638 -18.88 -18.84 -10.01
C GLY A 638 -18.80 -19.13 -8.50
N LEU A 639 -19.13 -20.34 -8.11
CA LEU A 639 -19.03 -20.85 -6.74
C LEU A 639 -18.24 -22.15 -6.75
N LEU A 640 -17.15 -22.21 -6.01
CA LEU A 640 -16.34 -23.43 -5.83
C LEU A 640 -16.36 -23.86 -4.37
N SER A 641 -16.60 -25.17 -4.11
CA SER A 641 -16.62 -25.68 -2.75
C SER A 641 -16.16 -27.13 -2.68
N GLY A 642 -15.58 -27.52 -1.54
CA GLY A 642 -15.33 -28.94 -1.20
C GLY A 642 -16.56 -29.70 -0.71
N ASP A 643 -17.66 -28.99 -0.44
CA ASP A 643 -18.90 -29.61 0.03
C ASP A 643 -19.62 -30.38 -1.09
N ALA A 644 -20.51 -31.27 -0.67
CA ALA A 644 -21.31 -32.03 -1.61
C ALA A 644 -22.13 -31.12 -2.55
N GLN A 645 -22.24 -31.53 -3.83
CA GLN A 645 -22.90 -30.72 -4.87
C GLN A 645 -24.30 -30.21 -4.47
N PRO A 646 -25.21 -31.01 -3.83
CA PRO A 646 -26.54 -30.49 -3.45
C PRO A 646 -26.49 -29.33 -2.45
N VAL A 647 -25.52 -29.30 -1.56
CA VAL A 647 -25.34 -28.19 -0.60
C VAL A 647 -24.85 -26.91 -1.32
N VAL A 648 -23.97 -27.10 -2.30
CA VAL A 648 -23.44 -26.01 -3.11
C VAL A 648 -24.53 -25.42 -4.01
N ASP A 649 -25.36 -26.28 -4.61
CA ASP A 649 -26.48 -25.86 -5.45
C ASP A 649 -27.55 -25.08 -4.65
N ALA A 650 -27.82 -25.47 -3.40
CA ALA A 650 -28.74 -24.74 -2.54
C ALA A 650 -28.26 -23.33 -2.22
N VAL A 651 -26.94 -23.16 -1.94
CA VAL A 651 -26.33 -21.85 -1.71
C VAL A 651 -26.30 -21.03 -2.99
N ALA A 652 -25.93 -21.62 -4.12
CA ALA A 652 -25.88 -21.00 -5.42
C ALA A 652 -27.25 -20.46 -5.86
N ALA A 653 -28.31 -21.23 -5.69
CA ALA A 653 -29.67 -20.80 -5.97
C ALA A 653 -30.10 -19.59 -5.16
N ARG A 654 -29.77 -19.55 -3.87
CA ARG A 654 -30.07 -18.39 -2.99
C ARG A 654 -29.33 -17.11 -3.41
N LEU A 655 -28.13 -17.24 -4.01
CA LEU A 655 -27.25 -16.14 -4.43
C LEU A 655 -27.37 -15.79 -5.91
N GLY A 656 -28.14 -16.56 -6.70
CA GLY A 656 -28.29 -16.38 -8.15
C GLY A 656 -27.00 -16.71 -8.93
N ILE A 657 -26.20 -17.67 -8.45
CA ILE A 657 -24.98 -18.14 -9.11
C ILE A 657 -25.30 -19.39 -9.93
N HIS A 658 -24.99 -19.35 -11.24
CA HIS A 658 -25.28 -20.47 -12.15
C HIS A 658 -24.13 -21.47 -12.33
N ASP A 659 -22.87 -21.04 -12.26
CA ASP A 659 -21.67 -21.92 -12.32
C ASP A 659 -21.25 -22.29 -10.91
N ALA A 660 -21.80 -23.37 -10.38
CA ALA A 660 -21.55 -23.86 -9.03
C ALA A 660 -21.02 -25.29 -9.06
N ARG A 661 -19.85 -25.50 -8.45
CA ARG A 661 -19.14 -26.78 -8.47
C ARG A 661 -18.80 -27.21 -7.03
N GLY A 662 -19.37 -28.37 -6.63
CA GLY A 662 -19.14 -28.98 -5.34
C GLY A 662 -18.21 -30.20 -5.42
N GLY A 663 -17.81 -30.73 -4.25
CA GLY A 663 -16.96 -31.91 -4.14
C GLY A 663 -15.53 -31.73 -4.64
N LEU A 664 -15.06 -30.46 -4.72
CA LEU A 664 -13.75 -30.16 -5.25
C LEU A 664 -12.67 -30.17 -4.14
N ASP A 665 -11.61 -30.92 -4.38
CA ASP A 665 -10.37 -30.79 -3.62
C ASP A 665 -9.61 -29.51 -4.06
N PRO A 666 -8.55 -29.10 -3.36
CA PRO A 666 -7.79 -27.90 -3.73
C PRO A 666 -7.25 -27.91 -5.16
N GLN A 667 -6.86 -29.08 -5.69
CA GLN A 667 -6.37 -29.22 -7.06
C GLN A 667 -7.52 -29.07 -8.08
N GLY A 668 -8.68 -29.62 -7.79
CA GLY A 668 -9.90 -29.49 -8.61
C GLY A 668 -10.37 -28.02 -8.67
N LYS A 669 -10.31 -27.28 -7.54
CA LYS A 669 -10.60 -25.84 -7.53
C LYS A 669 -9.60 -25.06 -8.40
N GLN A 670 -8.30 -25.37 -8.29
CA GLN A 670 -7.27 -24.74 -9.11
C GLN A 670 -7.48 -25.02 -10.59
N GLN A 671 -7.78 -26.29 -10.96
CA GLN A 671 -8.07 -26.65 -12.34
C GLN A 671 -9.31 -25.94 -12.89
N ALA A 672 -10.35 -25.76 -12.07
CA ALA A 672 -11.54 -25.00 -12.44
C ALA A 672 -11.20 -23.53 -12.80
N ILE A 673 -10.30 -22.88 -12.05
CA ILE A 673 -9.82 -21.53 -12.39
C ILE A 673 -9.04 -21.53 -13.70
N VAL A 674 -8.13 -22.50 -13.92
CA VAL A 674 -7.37 -22.64 -15.19
C VAL A 674 -8.32 -22.82 -16.37
N ASP A 675 -9.35 -23.64 -16.23
CA ASP A 675 -10.35 -23.84 -17.29
C ASP A 675 -11.13 -22.57 -17.61
N MET A 676 -11.49 -21.77 -16.59
CA MET A 676 -12.14 -20.47 -16.78
C MET A 676 -11.22 -19.43 -17.44
N GLN A 677 -9.90 -19.58 -17.29
CA GLN A 677 -8.89 -18.71 -17.90
C GLN A 677 -8.57 -19.05 -19.38
N ARG A 678 -9.03 -20.18 -19.90
CA ARG A 678 -8.85 -20.56 -21.32
C ARG A 678 -9.56 -19.64 -22.29
N ASP A 679 -10.59 -18.92 -21.83
CA ASP A 679 -11.17 -17.84 -22.62
C ASP A 679 -10.28 -16.59 -22.47
N ASP A 680 -9.62 -16.20 -23.56
CA ASP A 680 -8.72 -15.04 -23.62
C ASP A 680 -9.37 -13.72 -23.18
N ARG A 681 -10.71 -13.66 -23.16
CA ARG A 681 -11.45 -12.50 -22.70
C ARG A 681 -11.80 -12.55 -21.22
N ALA A 682 -11.64 -13.69 -20.57
CA ALA A 682 -11.94 -13.87 -19.17
C ALA A 682 -10.83 -13.30 -18.28
N VAL A 683 -11.19 -12.36 -17.43
CA VAL A 683 -10.35 -11.88 -16.32
C VAL A 683 -11.00 -12.35 -15.03
N VAL A 684 -10.40 -13.40 -14.43
CA VAL A 684 -10.96 -14.10 -13.28
C VAL A 684 -10.46 -13.46 -11.98
N ALA A 685 -11.40 -13.04 -11.12
CA ALA A 685 -11.18 -12.65 -9.74
C ALA A 685 -11.62 -13.79 -8.81
N MET A 686 -10.71 -14.31 -7.98
CA MET A 686 -11.03 -15.32 -6.97
C MET A 686 -11.13 -14.70 -5.59
N ILE A 687 -12.25 -14.94 -4.88
CA ILE A 687 -12.50 -14.46 -3.53
C ILE A 687 -12.55 -15.69 -2.59
N GLY A 688 -11.66 -15.71 -1.58
CA GLY A 688 -11.53 -16.84 -0.66
C GLY A 688 -11.02 -16.43 0.72
N ASP A 689 -11.11 -17.33 1.71
CA ASP A 689 -10.52 -17.15 3.04
C ASP A 689 -9.06 -17.64 3.09
N GLY A 690 -8.65 -18.47 2.12
CA GLY A 690 -7.30 -18.97 1.92
C GLY A 690 -6.82 -19.97 2.97
N VAL A 691 -7.69 -20.50 3.81
CA VAL A 691 -7.30 -21.57 4.75
C VAL A 691 -6.85 -22.80 3.97
N ASN A 692 -7.62 -23.17 2.93
CA ASN A 692 -7.35 -24.30 2.04
C ASN A 692 -7.08 -23.88 0.58
N ASP A 693 -7.27 -22.63 0.25
CA ASP A 693 -7.36 -22.14 -1.13
C ASP A 693 -6.19 -21.24 -1.56
N ALA A 694 -5.09 -21.17 -0.78
CA ALA A 694 -3.94 -20.37 -1.13
C ALA A 694 -3.39 -20.64 -2.56
N PRO A 695 -3.29 -21.91 -3.04
CA PRO A 695 -2.90 -22.20 -4.43
C PRO A 695 -3.94 -21.70 -5.46
N VAL A 696 -5.24 -21.77 -5.12
CA VAL A 696 -6.33 -21.32 -5.99
C VAL A 696 -6.33 -19.81 -6.12
N LEU A 697 -6.12 -19.09 -5.01
CA LEU A 697 -5.95 -17.63 -5.00
C LEU A 697 -4.76 -17.21 -5.87
N ALA A 698 -3.62 -17.89 -5.76
CA ALA A 698 -2.42 -17.59 -6.54
C ALA A 698 -2.60 -17.83 -8.05
N GLN A 699 -3.50 -18.74 -8.46
CA GLN A 699 -3.78 -19.05 -9.86
C GLN A 699 -4.63 -17.99 -10.55
N ALA A 700 -5.52 -17.30 -9.84
CA ALA A 700 -6.43 -16.31 -10.41
C ALA A 700 -5.67 -15.09 -11.00
N HIS A 701 -6.29 -14.36 -11.93
CA HIS A 701 -5.72 -13.11 -12.45
C HIS A 701 -5.63 -12.03 -11.37
N VAL A 702 -6.59 -12.00 -10.45
CA VAL A 702 -6.59 -11.20 -9.23
C VAL A 702 -7.26 -11.99 -8.10
N SER A 703 -6.66 -11.96 -6.93
CA SER A 703 -7.14 -12.66 -5.75
C SER A 703 -7.52 -11.70 -4.63
N VAL A 704 -8.62 -12.02 -3.93
CA VAL A 704 -9.12 -11.27 -2.78
C VAL A 704 -9.23 -12.24 -1.59
N ALA A 705 -8.43 -11.99 -0.55
CA ALA A 705 -8.50 -12.75 0.70
C ALA A 705 -9.38 -12.03 1.73
N MET A 706 -10.15 -12.81 2.51
CA MET A 706 -10.88 -12.32 3.68
C MET A 706 -9.91 -11.97 4.81
N GLY A 707 -10.19 -10.91 5.58
CA GLY A 707 -9.31 -10.40 6.64
C GLY A 707 -9.08 -11.36 7.80
N GLY A 708 -10.05 -12.26 8.10
CA GLY A 708 -9.96 -13.34 9.08
C GLY A 708 -9.25 -14.60 8.59
N GLY A 709 -8.87 -14.65 7.30
CA GLY A 709 -8.16 -15.76 6.70
C GLY A 709 -6.75 -15.97 7.27
N THR A 710 -6.07 -17.05 6.85
CA THR A 710 -4.72 -17.36 7.31
C THR A 710 -3.68 -16.31 6.87
N ASP A 711 -2.58 -16.22 7.62
CA ASP A 711 -1.44 -15.36 7.26
C ASP A 711 -0.88 -15.72 5.87
N LEU A 712 -0.87 -17.00 5.53
CA LEU A 712 -0.42 -17.48 4.22
C LEU A 712 -1.29 -16.93 3.09
N ALA A 713 -2.61 -16.96 3.26
CA ALA A 713 -3.55 -16.41 2.28
C ALA A 713 -3.40 -14.90 2.11
N ARG A 714 -3.34 -14.17 3.24
CA ARG A 714 -3.14 -12.72 3.23
C ARG A 714 -1.84 -12.31 2.56
N ASN A 715 -0.77 -13.08 2.74
CA ASN A 715 0.53 -12.81 2.12
C ASN A 715 0.57 -13.13 0.61
N GLN A 716 -0.27 -14.03 0.13
CA GLN A 716 -0.32 -14.44 -1.29
C GLN A 716 -1.37 -13.69 -2.09
N ALA A 717 -2.45 -13.24 -1.47
CA ALA A 717 -3.52 -12.51 -2.16
C ALA A 717 -3.05 -11.13 -2.67
N ASP A 718 -3.65 -10.69 -3.77
CA ASP A 718 -3.42 -9.38 -4.38
C ASP A 718 -4.17 -8.26 -3.66
N ILE A 719 -5.27 -8.63 -2.97
CA ILE A 719 -6.12 -7.73 -2.20
C ILE A 719 -6.54 -8.45 -0.91
N VAL A 720 -6.59 -7.73 0.22
CA VAL A 720 -7.10 -8.24 1.49
C VAL A 720 -8.26 -7.38 1.95
N LEU A 721 -9.40 -8.00 2.24
CA LEU A 721 -10.61 -7.34 2.72
C LEU A 721 -10.60 -7.31 4.26
N LEU A 722 -10.05 -6.25 4.86
CA LEU A 722 -9.77 -6.16 6.30
C LEU A 722 -11.01 -6.22 7.18
N ASN A 723 -12.10 -5.61 6.72
CA ASN A 723 -13.39 -5.54 7.42
C ASN A 723 -14.35 -6.68 7.05
N GLU A 724 -13.93 -7.59 6.18
CA GLU A 724 -14.72 -8.75 5.73
C GLU A 724 -16.11 -8.42 5.17
N ARG A 725 -16.32 -7.19 4.71
CA ARG A 725 -17.61 -6.74 4.16
C ARG A 725 -17.58 -6.70 2.64
N PHE A 726 -18.49 -7.41 2.00
CA PHE A 726 -18.63 -7.39 0.55
C PHE A 726 -19.05 -6.04 -0.01
N VAL A 727 -19.70 -5.20 0.81
CA VAL A 727 -20.00 -3.80 0.42
C VAL A 727 -18.70 -3.07 0.09
N SER A 728 -17.66 -3.19 0.92
CA SER A 728 -16.35 -2.55 0.67
C SER A 728 -15.67 -3.10 -0.57
N LEU A 729 -15.80 -4.40 -0.85
CA LEU A 729 -15.28 -5.00 -2.09
C LEU A 729 -16.03 -4.45 -3.31
N ALA A 730 -17.36 -4.36 -3.26
CA ALA A 730 -18.18 -3.82 -4.35
C ALA A 730 -17.80 -2.38 -4.68
N ASP A 731 -17.67 -1.53 -3.66
CA ASP A 731 -17.23 -0.14 -3.83
C ASP A 731 -15.78 -0.05 -4.29
N GLY A 732 -14.92 -0.97 -3.83
CA GLY A 732 -13.55 -1.13 -4.30
C GLY A 732 -13.45 -1.45 -5.80
N ILE A 733 -14.32 -2.31 -6.32
CA ILE A 733 -14.41 -2.63 -7.76
C ILE A 733 -14.80 -1.37 -8.58
N VAL A 734 -15.79 -0.61 -8.10
CA VAL A 734 -16.20 0.65 -8.74
C VAL A 734 -15.05 1.66 -8.74
N LEU A 735 -14.35 1.80 -7.62
CA LEU A 735 -13.20 2.69 -7.52
C LEU A 735 -12.05 2.25 -8.44
N ALA A 736 -11.78 0.94 -8.54
CA ALA A 736 -10.77 0.41 -9.45
C ALA A 736 -11.08 0.72 -10.91
N ARG A 737 -12.33 0.53 -11.35
CA ARG A 737 -12.80 0.91 -12.71
C ARG A 737 -12.71 2.40 -12.96
N ARG A 738 -13.06 3.22 -11.97
CA ARG A 738 -12.94 4.69 -12.05
C ARG A 738 -11.48 5.11 -12.15
N THR A 739 -10.58 4.44 -11.43
CA THR A 739 -9.14 4.68 -11.48
C THR A 739 -8.59 4.44 -12.88
N LEU A 740 -8.93 3.31 -13.51
CA LEU A 740 -8.54 3.04 -14.91
C LEU A 740 -9.07 4.09 -15.88
N ARG A 741 -10.32 4.54 -15.68
CA ARG A 741 -10.91 5.59 -16.52
C ARG A 741 -10.13 6.91 -16.38
N ILE A 742 -9.76 7.31 -15.15
CA ILE A 742 -8.97 8.51 -14.89
C ILE A 742 -7.57 8.38 -15.47
N ILE A 743 -6.93 7.21 -15.34
CA ILE A 743 -5.62 6.95 -15.98
C ILE A 743 -5.72 7.15 -17.50
N ARG A 744 -6.74 6.57 -18.15
CA ARG A 744 -6.96 6.73 -19.61
C ARG A 744 -7.21 8.19 -19.98
N GLN A 745 -8.02 8.93 -19.22
CA GLN A 745 -8.25 10.37 -19.43
C GLN A 745 -6.94 11.16 -19.35
N ASN A 746 -6.13 10.89 -18.34
CA ASN A 746 -4.85 11.56 -18.13
C ASN A 746 -3.85 11.26 -19.27
N LEU A 747 -3.79 10.00 -19.73
CA LEU A 747 -2.93 9.61 -20.85
C LEU A 747 -3.40 10.28 -22.16
N TRP A 748 -4.72 10.27 -22.44
CA TRP A 748 -5.27 10.94 -23.61
C TRP A 748 -5.04 12.45 -23.58
N TRP A 749 -5.23 13.09 -22.41
CA TRP A 749 -4.93 14.51 -22.23
C TRP A 749 -3.47 14.82 -22.53
N SER A 750 -2.54 14.05 -21.96
CA SER A 750 -1.10 14.22 -22.16
C SER A 750 -0.71 14.05 -23.63
N PHE A 751 -1.30 13.06 -24.30
CA PHE A 751 -1.08 12.85 -25.73
C PHE A 751 -1.63 14.00 -26.57
N ALA A 752 -2.88 14.40 -26.35
CA ALA A 752 -3.53 15.48 -27.09
C ALA A 752 -2.80 16.81 -26.92
N TYR A 753 -2.35 17.13 -25.67
CA TYR A 753 -1.55 18.31 -25.40
C TYR A 753 -0.25 18.33 -26.23
N ASN A 754 0.55 17.25 -26.19
CA ASN A 754 1.81 17.21 -26.93
C ASN A 754 1.55 17.21 -28.46
N PHE A 755 0.56 16.47 -28.94
CA PHE A 755 0.21 16.42 -30.37
C PHE A 755 -0.20 17.77 -30.94
N THR A 756 -0.84 18.61 -30.13
CA THR A 756 -1.25 19.98 -30.53
C THR A 756 -0.11 20.99 -30.33
N SER A 757 0.56 20.96 -29.19
CA SER A 757 1.51 22.00 -28.79
C SER A 757 2.84 21.92 -29.56
N VAL A 758 3.31 20.70 -29.90
CA VAL A 758 4.60 20.53 -30.62
C VAL A 758 4.53 21.14 -32.02
N PRO A 759 3.52 20.85 -32.89
CA PRO A 759 3.40 21.49 -34.20
C PRO A 759 3.26 23.03 -34.12
N LEU A 760 2.51 23.53 -33.12
CA LEU A 760 2.36 24.98 -32.92
C LEU A 760 3.70 25.64 -32.52
N ALA A 761 4.51 24.96 -31.69
CA ALA A 761 5.85 25.41 -31.35
C ALA A 761 6.78 25.38 -32.58
N MET A 762 6.72 24.30 -33.38
CA MET A 762 7.49 24.16 -34.62
C MET A 762 7.11 25.26 -35.65
N ALA A 763 5.84 25.65 -35.68
CA ALA A 763 5.37 26.77 -36.52
C ALA A 763 5.77 28.17 -36.00
N GLY A 764 6.48 28.24 -34.85
CA GLY A 764 6.90 29.53 -34.24
C GLY A 764 5.76 30.33 -33.61
N LEU A 765 4.62 29.68 -33.26
CA LEU A 765 3.46 30.33 -32.65
C LEU A 765 3.48 30.29 -31.12
N VAL A 766 4.37 29.52 -30.52
CA VAL A 766 4.48 29.33 -29.07
C VAL A 766 5.84 29.81 -28.61
N THR A 767 5.84 30.77 -27.69
CA THR A 767 7.06 31.26 -27.06
C THR A 767 7.53 30.33 -25.94
N PRO A 768 8.82 30.34 -25.51
CA PRO A 768 9.34 29.46 -24.44
C PRO A 768 8.58 29.60 -23.11
N TRP A 769 8.14 30.80 -22.73
CA TRP A 769 7.38 31.02 -21.49
C TRP A 769 5.94 30.46 -21.60
N MET A 770 5.25 30.61 -22.75
CA MET A 770 3.96 29.97 -23.00
C MET A 770 4.07 28.44 -22.91
N ALA A 771 5.12 27.88 -23.50
CA ALA A 771 5.43 26.46 -23.42
C ALA A 771 5.58 25.98 -21.96
N GLY A 772 6.32 26.76 -21.14
CA GLY A 772 6.52 26.46 -19.71
C GLY A 772 5.23 26.49 -18.90
N ILE A 773 4.38 27.48 -19.08
CA ILE A 773 3.06 27.58 -18.42
C ILE A 773 2.16 26.44 -18.88
N GLY A 774 2.05 26.18 -20.18
CA GLY A 774 1.22 25.11 -20.72
C GLY A 774 1.59 23.73 -20.19
N MET A 775 2.89 23.44 -20.12
CA MET A 775 3.43 22.20 -19.56
C MET A 775 3.10 22.07 -18.06
N ALA A 776 3.32 23.14 -17.27
CA ALA A 776 3.02 23.13 -15.84
C ALA A 776 1.52 22.97 -15.58
N ALA A 777 0.67 23.65 -16.34
CA ALA A 777 -0.78 23.52 -16.26
C ALA A 777 -1.25 22.12 -16.63
N SER A 778 -0.69 21.53 -17.69
CA SER A 778 -1.01 20.15 -18.13
C SER A 778 -0.69 19.13 -17.04
N SER A 779 0.49 19.22 -16.42
CA SER A 779 0.89 18.33 -15.33
C SER A 779 0.00 18.50 -14.10
N LEU A 780 -0.36 19.74 -13.74
CA LEU A 780 -1.25 20.03 -12.62
C LEU A 780 -2.66 19.48 -12.85
N LEU A 781 -3.19 19.60 -14.05
CA LEU A 781 -4.52 19.04 -14.42
C LEU A 781 -4.56 17.52 -14.25
N VAL A 782 -3.51 16.80 -14.67
CA VAL A 782 -3.38 15.34 -14.49
C VAL A 782 -3.43 14.96 -13.01
N VAL A 783 -2.73 15.68 -12.16
CA VAL A 783 -2.72 15.41 -10.71
C VAL A 783 -4.06 15.74 -10.08
N LEU A 784 -4.66 16.90 -10.41
CA LEU A 784 -5.98 17.30 -9.91
C LEU A 784 -7.08 16.31 -10.34
N ASN A 785 -7.02 15.80 -11.59
CA ASN A 785 -7.94 14.77 -12.05
C ASN A 785 -7.80 13.48 -11.26
N ALA A 786 -6.56 13.06 -10.92
CA ALA A 786 -6.31 11.90 -10.06
C ALA A 786 -6.87 12.09 -8.64
N MET A 787 -6.77 13.30 -8.07
CA MET A 787 -7.31 13.60 -6.72
C MET A 787 -8.85 13.53 -6.65
N ARG A 788 -9.58 13.49 -7.77
CA ARG A 788 -11.03 13.25 -7.79
C ARG A 788 -11.42 11.88 -7.26
N LEU A 789 -10.47 10.93 -7.20
CA LEU A 789 -10.70 9.61 -6.60
C LEU A 789 -10.93 9.71 -5.08
N GLN A 790 -10.34 10.68 -4.39
CA GLN A 790 -10.57 10.89 -2.94
C GLN A 790 -11.94 11.46 -2.61
N ARG A 791 -12.55 12.24 -3.53
CA ARG A 791 -13.85 12.92 -3.29
C ARG A 791 -15.04 11.98 -3.44
N ALA A 792 -14.92 10.93 -4.24
CA ALA A 792 -16.03 10.02 -4.55
C ALA A 792 -16.55 9.27 -3.32
N THR A 793 -15.67 8.91 -2.39
CA THR A 793 -16.03 8.20 -1.15
C THR A 793 -16.75 9.06 -0.12
N ARG A 794 -16.57 10.39 -0.14
CA ARG A 794 -17.27 11.31 0.78
C ARG A 794 -18.74 11.53 0.40
N THR A 795 -19.02 11.59 -0.88
CA THR A 795 -20.40 11.89 -1.37
C THR A 795 -21.29 10.64 -1.27
N GLU A 796 -20.71 9.44 -1.47
CA GLU A 796 -21.46 8.17 -1.38
C GLU A 796 -21.75 7.78 0.07
N ARG A 797 -20.86 8.11 1.03
CA ARG A 797 -21.11 7.92 2.48
C ARG A 797 -22.19 8.85 3.01
N ALA A 798 -22.20 10.12 2.59
CA ALA A 798 -23.23 11.08 2.98
C ALA A 798 -24.62 10.76 2.38
N GLY A 799 -24.68 10.02 1.27
CA GLY A 799 -25.94 9.54 0.67
C GLY A 799 -26.46 8.21 1.22
N ALA A 800 -25.62 7.46 1.96
CA ALA A 800 -26.01 6.20 2.61
C ALA A 800 -26.39 6.39 4.09
N GLU A 801 -26.07 7.55 4.68
CA GLU A 801 -26.47 7.95 6.04
C GLU A 801 -27.80 8.73 6.07
N ASN A 802 -28.34 9.14 4.92
CA ASN A 802 -29.69 9.68 4.74
C ASN A 802 -30.62 8.63 4.13
#